data_a71e1da753b76b73b594b39000525bb7
#
_entry.id   a71e1da753b76b73b594b39000525bb7
#
_cell.length_a   1.000
_cell.length_b   1.000
_cell.length_c   1.000
_cell.angle_alpha   90.00
_cell.angle_beta   90.00
_cell.angle_gamma   90.00
#
_symmetry.space_group_name_H-M   'P 1'
#
loop_
_entity.id
_entity.type
_entity.pdbx_description
1 polymer ?
#
loop_
_entity_poly.entity_id
_entity_poly.type
_entity_poly.pdbx_seq_one_letter_code
_entity_poly.pdbx_strand_id
1 'polypeptide(L)'
;MKTILLLAALTFSTSIMAQTDITEDYVEIGEPTEDQVKSVTEDIINDDFIDEATMQGDLLQMLANFATYLKNDFQTAQAPNSEGELCGCFKSNSTMKNNEDGVRSNADLSMICAFLAKYAKDKVTLPDNVTWDDIEQMAMKSLVFAYSTHKANKLKVCAGNKYWGSTSASDHVWESSLWAMSVAYSAFFQWDKLSDNQKGYIKALLKAECNYELNRSIPTGYAGDTKAEENGWEADVLAATLGLFPNDELAPKWFARLREFAINSYSHKNDANNNTVIDPEYDNTTVANLYKGQNLYDDYTLQNHNYFHTSYQNVVIQELGEAALALKLFQTSLYGEEKWKTNALMHNNLKVQKEVLNWLALADGELAMPNGNDWSLFLYDQITSYTTNACFLRDADALMLENLAYKMIKARQTTTTDGSWLLRSDIGARRMGVEAHRVMMTYLMHSVASTANLQASDFETFRQQYSAAKHIKSQNIVRAYTKDRFTTFSWAPGISSYTGYIAANSVDKNKIIVPYKQNNTGNFLGFYTVNGKKTNATPVVNGIYQFDGDAWVMNGELNTNESTLNNRFAIYSTPGNAVIYLDYVSALADGTITKEQGGLTAISVDELTKTHRKLYYDNTHKQSDGSQFMTFISPWVNVDNALGIISHSDKLMGFGDRRNNNSIMTAKLYPSYSAESRQFHNGEKVDCRNVVYYSNIDATETKLMSDEFISLTDKLPEGWNGALAADPDGTRYLMLSNFKSDKKAEFEMPVTPLGIPVVSHPSFMGKLSVSIEQNNSVVSATRIFVDDASLSTVLDKDTNSAYIQNMAKHEGEYNVRAITDNGIVEKTIKISDCTKVTILGGDILVEEAKYSQLRKRNTAN
;
A
#
# COMPACT_ATOMS: atom_id res chain seq x y z
N MET A 1 -33.53 -49.46 14.66
CA MET A 1 -32.16 -49.01 14.43
C MET A 1 -32.23 -47.57 14.00
N LYS A 2 -31.87 -46.68 14.90
CA LYS A 2 -31.94 -45.24 14.66
C LYS A 2 -30.61 -44.77 14.17
N THR A 3 -30.55 -44.25 12.97
CA THR A 3 -29.37 -43.59 12.41
C THR A 3 -29.38 -42.14 12.88
N ILE A 4 -28.38 -41.74 13.64
CA ILE A 4 -28.17 -40.38 14.09
C ILE A 4 -27.31 -39.70 13.03
N LEU A 5 -27.88 -38.73 12.31
CA LEU A 5 -27.13 -37.78 11.50
C LEU A 5 -26.53 -36.72 12.45
N LEU A 6 -25.20 -36.68 12.53
CA LEU A 6 -24.51 -35.59 13.19
C LEU A 6 -24.27 -34.49 12.16
N LEU A 7 -25.05 -33.41 12.23
CA LEU A 7 -24.77 -32.17 11.50
C LEU A 7 -23.69 -31.42 12.28
N ALA A 8 -22.50 -31.44 11.78
CA ALA A 8 -21.44 -30.50 12.24
C ALA A 8 -21.75 -29.12 11.66
N ALA A 9 -22.34 -28.26 12.49
CA ALA A 9 -22.43 -26.85 12.20
C ALA A 9 -21.01 -26.27 12.32
N LEU A 10 -20.35 -25.99 11.19
CA LEU A 10 -19.22 -25.09 11.16
C LEU A 10 -19.77 -23.68 11.44
N THR A 11 -19.68 -23.28 12.69
CA THR A 11 -19.79 -21.87 13.04
C THR A 11 -18.51 -21.20 12.55
N PHE A 12 -18.57 -20.58 11.38
CA PHE A 12 -17.67 -19.51 11.03
C PHE A 12 -17.94 -18.39 12.05
N SER A 13 -17.09 -18.30 13.06
CA SER A 13 -16.98 -17.07 13.84
C SER A 13 -16.36 -16.02 12.93
N THR A 14 -17.20 -15.33 12.17
CA THR A 14 -16.88 -14.00 11.70
C THR A 14 -16.71 -13.16 12.97
N SER A 15 -15.48 -13.03 13.44
CA SER A 15 -15.16 -11.98 14.38
C SER A 15 -15.39 -10.65 13.63
N ILE A 16 -16.61 -10.15 13.72
CA ILE A 16 -16.91 -8.74 13.48
C ILE A 16 -16.13 -8.03 14.58
N MET A 17 -14.88 -7.68 14.28
CA MET A 17 -14.14 -6.79 15.16
C MET A 17 -14.88 -5.45 15.10
N ALA A 18 -15.62 -5.17 16.13
CA ALA A 18 -16.23 -3.87 16.31
C ALA A 18 -15.13 -2.82 16.15
N GLN A 19 -15.36 -1.86 15.28
CA GLN A 19 -14.53 -0.68 15.16
C GLN A 19 -14.59 0.01 16.51
N THR A 20 -13.55 -0.20 17.33
CA THR A 20 -13.47 0.42 18.66
C THR A 20 -13.44 1.93 18.46
N ASP A 21 -14.30 2.63 19.15
CA ASP A 21 -14.26 4.08 19.23
C ASP A 21 -12.88 4.51 19.75
N ILE A 22 -12.42 5.66 19.26
CA ILE A 22 -11.10 6.21 19.64
C ILE A 22 -10.99 6.46 21.17
N THR A 23 -12.07 6.36 21.89
CA THR A 23 -12.14 6.62 23.33
C THR A 23 -11.77 5.43 24.23
N GLU A 24 -11.49 4.24 23.69
CA GLU A 24 -11.20 3.07 24.50
C GLU A 24 -9.68 2.82 24.62
N ASP A 25 -9.21 2.68 25.86
CA ASP A 25 -7.90 2.24 26.33
C ASP A 25 -6.67 3.02 25.81
N TYR A 26 -6.43 4.20 26.41
CA TYR A 26 -5.20 4.97 26.25
C TYR A 26 -4.07 4.42 27.13
N VAL A 27 -2.93 4.10 26.51
CA VAL A 27 -1.65 3.96 27.20
C VAL A 27 -0.79 5.17 26.79
N GLU A 28 -0.44 6.00 27.75
CA GLU A 28 0.44 7.15 27.54
C GLU A 28 1.87 6.65 27.27
N ILE A 29 2.38 6.94 26.09
CA ILE A 29 3.75 6.64 25.68
C ILE A 29 4.46 7.96 25.55
N GLY A 30 5.65 8.10 26.12
CA GLY A 30 6.44 9.31 26.05
C GLY A 30 6.64 9.79 24.59
N GLU A 31 6.53 11.08 24.37
CA GLU A 31 6.80 11.69 23.09
C GLU A 31 8.29 11.57 22.75
N PRO A 32 8.68 11.35 21.47
CA PRO A 32 10.06 11.39 21.05
C PRO A 32 10.62 12.81 21.26
N THR A 33 11.90 12.92 21.49
CA THR A 33 12.55 14.23 21.60
C THR A 33 12.56 14.94 20.24
N GLU A 34 12.61 16.27 20.28
CA GLU A 34 12.66 17.10 19.06
C GLU A 34 13.88 16.73 18.18
N ASP A 35 15.01 16.40 18.81
CA ASP A 35 16.22 15.96 18.11
C ASP A 35 16.05 14.59 17.45
N GLN A 36 15.32 13.65 18.07
CA GLN A 36 15.04 12.34 17.49
C GLN A 36 14.16 12.47 16.25
N VAL A 37 13.10 13.27 16.32
CA VAL A 37 12.20 13.53 15.19
C VAL A 37 12.97 14.20 14.05
N LYS A 38 13.80 15.18 14.36
CA LYS A 38 14.60 15.89 13.37
C LYS A 38 15.63 15.00 12.67
N SER A 39 16.34 14.16 13.43
CA SER A 39 17.30 13.20 12.88
C SER A 39 16.64 12.21 11.93
N VAL A 40 15.51 11.63 12.32
CA VAL A 40 14.75 10.70 11.47
C VAL A 40 14.28 11.37 10.18
N THR A 41 13.78 12.60 10.28
CA THR A 41 13.27 13.35 9.12
C THR A 41 14.41 13.72 8.15
N GLU A 42 15.55 14.14 8.65
CA GLU A 42 16.72 14.47 7.83
C GLU A 42 17.25 13.23 7.07
N ASP A 43 17.28 12.07 7.72
CA ASP A 43 17.72 10.82 7.09
C ASP A 43 16.78 10.34 5.96
N ILE A 44 15.48 10.63 6.07
CA ILE A 44 14.47 10.23 5.07
C ILE A 44 14.40 11.24 3.90
N ILE A 45 14.56 12.53 4.17
CA ILE A 45 14.42 13.60 3.18
C ILE A 45 15.65 13.71 2.26
N ASN A 46 16.77 13.08 2.60
CA ASN A 46 17.94 13.11 1.77
C ASN A 46 17.71 12.38 0.45
N ASP A 47 17.62 13.13 -0.66
CA ASP A 47 17.35 12.62 -2.01
C ASP A 47 18.56 11.93 -2.65
N ASP A 48 19.73 11.96 -2.01
CA ASP A 48 20.94 11.34 -2.55
C ASP A 48 20.75 9.83 -2.68
N PHE A 49 21.06 9.29 -3.85
CA PHE A 49 21.14 7.86 -4.05
C PHE A 49 22.31 7.28 -3.26
N ILE A 50 22.03 6.31 -2.40
CA ILE A 50 23.05 5.62 -1.60
C ILE A 50 23.64 4.48 -2.44
N ASP A 51 24.95 4.48 -2.61
CA ASP A 51 25.65 3.46 -3.36
C ASP A 51 25.60 2.08 -2.69
N GLU A 52 25.75 1.03 -3.50
CA GLU A 52 25.65 -0.37 -3.06
C GLU A 52 26.60 -0.70 -1.91
N ALA A 53 27.83 -0.20 -1.92
CA ALA A 53 28.82 -0.53 -0.89
C ALA A 53 28.46 0.08 0.47
N THR A 54 27.99 1.33 0.46
CA THR A 54 27.48 2.03 1.65
C THR A 54 26.24 1.31 2.19
N MET A 55 25.27 0.99 1.33
CA MET A 55 24.07 0.25 1.73
C MET A 55 24.41 -1.11 2.35
N GLN A 56 25.31 -1.88 1.73
CA GLN A 56 25.73 -3.17 2.27
C GLN A 56 26.40 -3.04 3.66
N GLY A 57 27.23 -2.04 3.84
CA GLY A 57 27.86 -1.75 5.16
C GLY A 57 26.81 -1.44 6.22
N ASP A 58 25.85 -0.59 5.89
CA ASP A 58 24.75 -0.24 6.79
C ASP A 58 23.86 -1.43 7.13
N LEU A 59 23.49 -2.27 6.17
CA LEU A 59 22.68 -3.48 6.40
C LEU A 59 23.37 -4.44 7.37
N LEU A 60 24.69 -4.63 7.26
CA LEU A 60 25.45 -5.42 8.23
C LEU A 60 25.43 -4.80 9.64
N GLN A 61 25.65 -3.49 9.73
CA GLN A 61 25.63 -2.79 11.01
C GLN A 61 24.26 -2.80 11.67
N MET A 62 23.19 -2.65 10.88
CA MET A 62 21.81 -2.75 11.36
C MET A 62 21.54 -4.10 12.03
N LEU A 63 21.95 -5.19 11.41
CA LEU A 63 21.81 -6.53 11.97
C LEU A 63 22.70 -6.74 13.21
N ALA A 64 23.91 -6.16 13.22
CA ALA A 64 24.78 -6.19 14.40
C ALA A 64 24.17 -5.43 15.59
N ASN A 65 23.53 -4.28 15.36
CA ASN A 65 22.84 -3.51 16.39
C ASN A 65 21.69 -4.30 17.04
N PHE A 66 21.10 -5.26 16.33
CA PHE A 66 20.06 -6.15 16.86
C PHE A 66 20.61 -7.23 17.83
N ALA A 67 21.92 -7.45 17.87
CA ALA A 67 22.54 -8.53 18.62
C ALA A 67 22.34 -8.43 20.15
N THR A 68 22.21 -7.23 20.71
CA THR A 68 21.87 -7.05 22.14
C THR A 68 20.51 -7.68 22.46
N TYR A 69 19.51 -7.41 21.64
CA TYR A 69 18.18 -7.99 21.80
C TYR A 69 18.24 -9.50 21.68
N LEU A 70 18.92 -10.04 20.65
CA LEU A 70 19.07 -11.47 20.43
C LEU A 70 19.69 -12.17 21.63
N LYS A 71 20.79 -11.62 22.20
CA LYS A 71 21.45 -12.19 23.36
C LYS A 71 20.56 -12.20 24.61
N ASN A 72 19.82 -11.14 24.84
CA ASN A 72 18.91 -11.04 25.99
C ASN A 72 17.70 -11.99 25.88
N ASP A 73 17.28 -12.28 24.66
CA ASP A 73 16.15 -13.17 24.37
C ASP A 73 16.53 -14.65 24.26
N PHE A 74 17.79 -14.97 24.03
CA PHE A 74 18.26 -16.34 23.86
C PHE A 74 18.39 -17.09 25.19
N GLN A 75 18.05 -18.38 25.18
CA GLN A 75 18.29 -19.29 26.28
C GLN A 75 18.86 -20.62 25.77
N THR A 76 19.90 -21.09 26.44
CA THR A 76 20.40 -22.46 26.25
C THR A 76 19.41 -23.41 26.94
N ALA A 77 19.10 -24.51 26.26
CA ALA A 77 18.27 -25.55 26.85
C ALA A 77 18.94 -26.18 28.10
N GLN A 78 18.12 -26.66 29.03
CA GLN A 78 18.62 -27.29 30.27
C GLN A 78 19.30 -28.65 30.02
N ALA A 79 18.95 -29.33 28.95
CA ALA A 79 19.52 -30.62 28.54
C ALA A 79 19.88 -30.63 27.06
N PRO A 80 20.93 -31.38 26.67
CA PRO A 80 21.24 -31.60 25.26
C PRO A 80 20.15 -32.44 24.56
N ASN A 81 20.27 -32.55 23.23
CA ASN A 81 19.47 -33.49 22.45
C ASN A 81 19.89 -34.94 22.74
N SER A 82 19.25 -35.94 22.13
CA SER A 82 19.55 -37.36 22.37
C SER A 82 20.96 -37.81 21.92
N GLU A 83 21.63 -36.98 21.09
CA GLU A 83 23.02 -37.20 20.64
C GLU A 83 24.04 -36.46 21.53
N GLY A 84 23.60 -35.82 22.63
CA GLY A 84 24.49 -35.11 23.54
C GLY A 84 24.86 -33.70 23.06
N GLU A 85 24.20 -33.14 22.01
CA GLU A 85 24.50 -31.83 21.48
C GLU A 85 23.70 -30.75 22.24
N LEU A 86 24.36 -29.63 22.58
CA LEU A 86 23.73 -28.50 23.22
C LEU A 86 22.81 -27.78 22.24
N CYS A 87 21.60 -27.50 22.69
CA CYS A 87 20.60 -26.76 21.91
C CYS A 87 20.07 -25.55 22.68
N GLY A 88 19.39 -24.65 21.99
CA GLY A 88 18.83 -23.45 22.58
C GLY A 88 17.74 -22.84 21.69
N CYS A 89 17.01 -21.86 22.23
CA CYS A 89 15.95 -21.17 21.54
C CYS A 89 15.79 -19.73 22.02
N PHE A 90 15.07 -18.91 21.25
CA PHE A 90 14.73 -17.54 21.60
C PHE A 90 13.41 -17.51 22.41
N LYS A 91 13.39 -16.79 23.54
CA LYS A 91 12.27 -16.78 24.50
C LYS A 91 11.00 -16.15 23.95
N SER A 92 11.13 -15.07 23.18
CA SER A 92 10.01 -14.40 22.55
C SER A 92 9.21 -15.31 21.61
N ASN A 93 9.82 -16.43 21.18
CA ASN A 93 9.22 -17.45 20.34
C ASN A 93 9.28 -18.83 21.03
N SER A 94 9.16 -18.84 22.33
CA SER A 94 9.55 -19.95 23.24
C SER A 94 8.61 -21.13 23.25
N THR A 95 7.56 -21.14 22.48
CA THR A 95 6.55 -22.18 22.67
C THR A 95 6.97 -23.54 22.13
N MET A 96 8.12 -23.64 21.44
CA MET A 96 8.64 -24.90 20.87
C MET A 96 7.54 -25.77 20.23
N LYS A 97 6.54 -25.10 19.65
CA LYS A 97 5.42 -25.73 19.00
C LYS A 97 5.80 -26.04 17.56
N ASN A 98 5.22 -27.08 17.06
CA ASN A 98 5.23 -27.41 15.64
C ASN A 98 4.32 -26.43 14.88
N ASN A 99 4.66 -25.17 14.88
CA ASN A 99 3.96 -24.11 14.19
C ASN A 99 4.88 -22.89 14.02
N GLU A 100 4.35 -21.89 13.31
CA GLU A 100 5.00 -20.62 13.05
C GLU A 100 5.57 -19.94 14.32
N ASP A 101 4.84 -19.99 15.43
CA ASP A 101 5.25 -19.34 16.68
C ASP A 101 6.51 -19.96 17.33
N GLY A 102 6.83 -21.21 17.05
CA GLY A 102 7.96 -21.89 17.66
C GLY A 102 9.14 -22.06 16.71
N VAL A 103 8.93 -22.70 15.57
CA VAL A 103 10.04 -23.14 14.71
C VAL A 103 10.51 -22.04 13.79
N ARG A 104 9.61 -21.35 13.08
CA ARG A 104 9.97 -20.34 12.08
C ARG A 104 10.95 -19.32 12.63
N SER A 105 10.59 -18.64 13.70
CA SER A 105 11.43 -17.58 14.24
C SER A 105 12.76 -18.10 14.79
N ASN A 106 12.81 -19.31 15.35
CA ASN A 106 14.06 -19.91 15.79
C ASN A 106 14.97 -20.29 14.61
N ALA A 107 14.43 -20.79 13.50
CA ALA A 107 15.19 -21.08 12.28
C ALA A 107 15.73 -19.79 11.65
N ASP A 108 14.88 -18.76 11.52
CA ASP A 108 15.28 -17.46 10.96
C ASP A 108 16.37 -16.79 11.80
N LEU A 109 16.22 -16.75 13.13
CA LEU A 109 17.22 -16.13 14.00
C LEU A 109 18.52 -16.94 14.08
N SER A 110 18.46 -18.26 13.94
CA SER A 110 19.65 -19.09 13.75
C SER A 110 20.41 -18.68 12.51
N MET A 111 19.72 -18.51 11.40
CA MET A 111 20.26 -18.06 10.12
C MET A 111 20.91 -16.69 10.25
N ILE A 112 20.24 -15.72 10.91
CA ILE A 112 20.78 -14.38 11.12
C ILE A 112 22.06 -14.39 11.95
N CYS A 113 22.09 -15.12 13.08
CA CYS A 113 23.30 -15.26 13.89
C CYS A 113 24.44 -15.90 13.10
N ALA A 114 24.17 -16.96 12.33
CA ALA A 114 25.16 -17.61 11.49
C ALA A 114 25.69 -16.70 10.38
N PHE A 115 24.81 -15.92 9.77
CA PHE A 115 25.19 -14.90 8.79
C PHE A 115 26.12 -13.83 9.39
N LEU A 116 25.77 -13.26 10.53
CA LEU A 116 26.60 -12.27 11.23
C LEU A 116 27.99 -12.84 11.52
N ALA A 117 28.08 -14.06 12.05
CA ALA A 117 29.35 -14.71 12.33
C ALA A 117 30.22 -14.92 11.08
N LYS A 118 29.60 -15.12 9.92
CA LYS A 118 30.32 -15.37 8.65
C LYS A 118 30.69 -14.11 7.88
N TYR A 119 29.77 -13.15 7.79
CA TYR A 119 29.91 -12.00 6.89
C TYR A 119 30.19 -10.68 7.58
N ALA A 120 29.83 -10.52 8.85
CA ALA A 120 29.94 -9.24 9.56
C ALA A 120 31.18 -9.13 10.47
N LYS A 121 31.81 -10.26 10.81
CA LYS A 121 33.02 -10.26 11.64
C LYS A 121 34.13 -9.40 11.00
N ASP A 122 34.70 -8.51 11.81
CA ASP A 122 35.71 -7.52 11.40
C ASP A 122 35.22 -6.40 10.47
N LYS A 123 33.93 -6.34 10.16
CA LYS A 123 33.32 -5.28 9.33
C LYS A 123 32.38 -4.37 10.09
N VAL A 124 31.88 -4.81 11.24
CA VAL A 124 30.93 -4.06 12.05
C VAL A 124 31.38 -4.00 13.50
N THR A 125 30.82 -3.04 14.24
CA THR A 125 31.00 -2.93 15.69
C THR A 125 29.82 -3.60 16.37
N LEU A 126 30.11 -4.63 17.19
CA LEU A 126 29.08 -5.22 18.06
C LEU A 126 28.77 -4.30 19.23
N PRO A 127 27.56 -4.33 19.78
CA PRO A 127 27.25 -3.73 21.08
C PRO A 127 28.15 -4.27 22.19
N ASP A 128 28.49 -3.41 23.17
CA ASP A 128 29.48 -3.71 24.24
C ASP A 128 29.18 -5.00 25.03
N ASN A 129 27.91 -5.38 25.13
CA ASN A 129 27.49 -6.54 25.89
C ASN A 129 27.45 -7.85 25.09
N VAL A 130 27.82 -7.82 23.81
CA VAL A 130 27.77 -8.99 22.90
C VAL A 130 29.14 -9.31 22.37
N THR A 131 29.49 -10.59 22.33
CA THR A 131 30.72 -11.09 21.73
C THR A 131 30.43 -11.95 20.50
N TRP A 132 31.44 -12.13 19.64
CA TRP A 132 31.32 -13.04 18.49
C TRP A 132 31.10 -14.48 18.93
N ASP A 133 31.60 -14.88 20.11
CA ASP A 133 31.33 -16.21 20.66
C ASP A 133 29.85 -16.36 21.02
N ASP A 134 29.22 -15.33 21.62
CA ASP A 134 27.75 -15.32 21.85
C ASP A 134 26.98 -15.55 20.55
N ILE A 135 27.33 -14.84 19.49
CA ILE A 135 26.69 -14.94 18.17
C ILE A 135 26.84 -16.36 17.60
N GLU A 136 28.06 -16.89 17.59
CA GLU A 136 28.36 -18.24 17.10
C GLU A 136 27.63 -19.33 17.90
N GLN A 137 27.54 -19.15 19.21
CA GLN A 137 26.83 -20.09 20.09
C GLN A 137 25.32 -20.05 19.89
N MET A 138 24.72 -18.86 19.75
CA MET A 138 23.31 -18.72 19.42
C MET A 138 23.01 -19.40 18.06
N ALA A 139 23.81 -19.14 17.05
CA ALA A 139 23.65 -19.73 15.72
C ALA A 139 23.69 -21.26 15.76
N MET A 140 24.70 -21.85 16.41
CA MET A 140 24.85 -23.30 16.46
C MET A 140 23.75 -23.97 17.29
N LYS A 141 23.48 -23.47 18.51
CA LYS A 141 22.49 -24.07 19.41
C LYS A 141 21.07 -24.02 18.86
N SER A 142 20.68 -22.93 18.18
CA SER A 142 19.36 -22.84 17.54
C SER A 142 19.26 -23.70 16.26
N LEU A 143 20.35 -23.85 15.51
CA LEU A 143 20.40 -24.82 14.39
C LEU A 143 20.23 -26.26 14.90
N VAL A 144 20.94 -26.64 15.97
CA VAL A 144 20.80 -27.96 16.62
C VAL A 144 19.36 -28.19 17.07
N PHE A 145 18.72 -27.18 17.66
CA PHE A 145 17.31 -27.24 18.03
C PHE A 145 16.42 -27.49 16.81
N ALA A 146 16.58 -26.71 15.74
CA ALA A 146 15.73 -26.79 14.55
C ALA A 146 15.82 -28.18 13.87
N TYR A 147 17.01 -28.71 13.59
CA TYR A 147 17.09 -30.00 12.92
C TYR A 147 16.71 -31.17 13.84
N SER A 148 16.96 -31.06 15.15
CA SER A 148 16.62 -32.11 16.12
C SER A 148 15.11 -32.29 16.25
N THR A 149 14.36 -31.21 16.17
CA THR A 149 12.89 -31.21 16.30
C THR A 149 12.16 -31.53 14.99
N HIS A 150 12.88 -31.74 13.88
CA HIS A 150 12.24 -32.13 12.63
C HIS A 150 11.78 -33.60 12.65
N LYS A 151 10.63 -33.89 12.02
CA LYS A 151 10.03 -35.21 11.96
C LYS A 151 10.92 -36.29 11.32
N ALA A 152 11.81 -35.91 10.40
CA ALA A 152 12.77 -36.84 9.81
C ALA A 152 13.81 -37.33 10.82
N ASN A 153 14.19 -36.51 11.79
CA ASN A 153 15.25 -36.80 12.76
C ASN A 153 14.71 -37.29 14.10
N LYS A 154 13.66 -36.60 14.61
CA LYS A 154 13.02 -36.93 15.90
C LYS A 154 14.00 -37.14 17.05
N LEU A 155 15.06 -36.32 17.07
CA LEU A 155 15.98 -36.34 18.21
C LEU A 155 15.27 -35.74 19.42
N LYS A 156 15.42 -36.40 20.55
CA LYS A 156 14.81 -35.92 21.79
C LYS A 156 15.45 -34.59 22.16
N VAL A 157 14.68 -33.58 22.33
CA VAL A 157 15.11 -32.25 22.80
C VAL A 157 14.42 -31.90 24.10
N CYS A 158 15.08 -31.04 24.82
CA CYS A 158 14.72 -30.48 26.11
C CYS A 158 13.33 -29.86 26.27
N ALA A 159 12.55 -29.67 25.19
CA ALA A 159 11.37 -28.81 25.24
C ALA A 159 10.07 -29.49 24.83
N GLY A 160 10.01 -30.78 24.93
CA GLY A 160 8.78 -31.53 24.68
C GLY A 160 8.82 -32.43 23.43
N ASN A 161 7.72 -33.13 23.18
CA ASN A 161 7.63 -34.20 22.19
C ASN A 161 6.96 -33.77 20.88
N LYS A 162 7.01 -32.48 20.51
CA LYS A 162 6.42 -31.98 19.29
C LYS A 162 7.47 -31.84 18.23
N TYR A 163 7.23 -32.46 17.09
CA TYR A 163 8.12 -32.43 15.93
C TYR A 163 7.45 -31.69 14.78
N TRP A 164 8.22 -30.91 14.02
CA TRP A 164 7.75 -30.16 12.88
C TRP A 164 8.16 -30.81 11.56
N GLY A 165 7.59 -30.31 10.46
CA GLY A 165 7.92 -30.70 9.10
C GLY A 165 6.79 -31.46 8.42
N SER A 166 6.86 -31.57 7.10
CA SER A 166 5.92 -32.26 6.23
C SER A 166 6.51 -33.60 5.79
N THR A 167 5.81 -34.70 6.05
CA THR A 167 6.27 -36.05 5.69
C THR A 167 5.28 -36.81 4.83
N SER A 168 4.01 -36.39 4.79
CA SER A 168 2.95 -36.94 3.97
C SER A 168 1.78 -35.95 3.85
N ALA A 169 0.86 -36.17 2.92
CA ALA A 169 -0.35 -35.34 2.74
C ALA A 169 -1.23 -35.27 3.99
N SER A 170 -1.22 -36.28 4.86
CA SER A 170 -1.94 -36.29 6.13
C SER A 170 -1.15 -35.63 7.28
N ASP A 171 0.11 -35.32 7.07
CA ASP A 171 1.05 -34.78 8.08
C ASP A 171 1.77 -33.57 7.48
N HIS A 172 1.03 -32.71 6.79
CA HIS A 172 1.51 -31.49 6.15
C HIS A 172 1.48 -30.33 7.15
N VAL A 173 2.57 -29.56 7.14
CA VAL A 173 2.70 -28.26 7.80
C VAL A 173 3.04 -27.25 6.69
N TRP A 174 2.05 -26.46 6.32
CA TRP A 174 2.05 -25.67 5.09
C TRP A 174 3.20 -24.63 4.95
N GLU A 175 3.78 -24.18 6.05
CA GLU A 175 4.95 -23.28 6.03
C GLU A 175 6.27 -23.99 6.35
N SER A 176 6.33 -25.32 6.43
CA SER A 176 7.56 -26.01 6.82
C SER A 176 8.68 -25.90 5.80
N SER A 177 8.35 -25.70 4.54
CA SER A 177 9.32 -25.39 3.46
C SER A 177 10.13 -24.13 3.76
N LEU A 178 9.49 -23.03 4.20
CA LEU A 178 10.17 -21.80 4.62
C LEU A 178 11.14 -22.04 5.79
N TRP A 179 10.68 -22.78 6.81
CA TRP A 179 11.52 -23.05 7.97
C TRP A 179 12.71 -23.93 7.61
N ALA A 180 12.52 -24.89 6.70
CA ALA A 180 13.57 -25.73 6.18
C ALA A 180 14.59 -24.93 5.34
N MET A 181 14.15 -23.95 4.56
CA MET A 181 15.02 -23.05 3.83
C MET A 181 15.89 -22.23 4.80
N SER A 182 15.32 -21.64 5.86
CA SER A 182 16.10 -20.93 6.90
C SER A 182 17.14 -21.86 7.58
N VAL A 183 16.79 -23.12 7.83
CA VAL A 183 17.74 -24.13 8.33
C VAL A 183 18.87 -24.37 7.31
N ALA A 184 18.56 -24.46 6.03
CA ALA A 184 19.57 -24.66 4.97
C ALA A 184 20.56 -23.49 4.92
N TYR A 185 20.08 -22.25 4.97
CA TYR A 185 20.95 -21.08 5.02
C TYR A 185 21.80 -21.03 6.29
N SER A 186 21.21 -21.30 7.46
CA SER A 186 21.96 -21.38 8.71
C SER A 186 23.05 -22.44 8.64
N ALA A 187 22.75 -23.62 8.10
CA ALA A 187 23.72 -24.67 7.88
C ALA A 187 24.83 -24.27 6.87
N PHE A 188 24.46 -23.62 5.78
CA PHE A 188 25.42 -23.13 4.79
C PHE A 188 26.43 -22.15 5.40
N PHE A 189 25.96 -21.19 6.21
CA PHE A 189 26.84 -20.22 6.85
C PHE A 189 27.82 -20.86 7.83
N GLN A 190 27.46 -22.01 8.42
CA GLN A 190 28.25 -22.75 9.40
C GLN A 190 28.87 -24.03 8.83
N TRP A 191 28.81 -24.23 7.51
CA TRP A 191 29.10 -25.52 6.86
C TRP A 191 30.43 -26.18 7.27
N ASP A 192 31.47 -25.37 7.40
CA ASP A 192 32.82 -25.84 7.78
C ASP A 192 32.94 -26.22 9.26
N LYS A 193 31.99 -25.76 10.09
CA LYS A 193 31.94 -26.05 11.53
C LYS A 193 31.08 -27.27 11.85
N LEU A 194 30.24 -27.71 10.92
CA LEU A 194 29.33 -28.84 11.12
C LEU A 194 30.04 -30.18 10.99
N SER A 195 29.79 -31.09 11.94
CA SER A 195 30.19 -32.49 11.83
C SER A 195 29.41 -33.18 10.72
N ASP A 196 29.93 -34.35 10.27
CA ASP A 196 29.24 -35.16 9.28
C ASP A 196 27.87 -35.65 9.76
N ASN A 197 27.73 -35.95 11.06
CA ASN A 197 26.44 -36.30 11.64
C ASN A 197 25.42 -35.13 11.57
N GLN A 198 25.83 -33.93 11.88
CA GLN A 198 24.98 -32.74 11.78
C GLN A 198 24.56 -32.46 10.33
N LYS A 199 25.52 -32.55 9.38
CA LYS A 199 25.22 -32.47 7.94
C LYS A 199 24.24 -33.57 7.52
N GLY A 200 24.38 -34.76 8.08
CA GLY A 200 23.46 -35.90 7.85
C GLY A 200 22.04 -35.60 8.32
N TYR A 201 21.86 -35.05 9.51
CA TYR A 201 20.53 -34.64 10.04
C TYR A 201 19.91 -33.51 9.22
N ILE A 202 20.71 -32.52 8.82
CA ILE A 202 20.25 -31.42 7.95
C ILE A 202 19.82 -31.96 6.58
N LYS A 203 20.61 -32.84 5.99
CA LYS A 203 20.29 -33.52 4.73
C LYS A 203 18.99 -34.31 4.83
N ALA A 204 18.80 -35.06 5.90
CA ALA A 204 17.57 -35.86 6.14
C ALA A 204 16.33 -34.99 6.21
N LEU A 205 16.43 -33.86 6.92
CA LEU A 205 15.37 -32.83 7.01
C LEU A 205 15.00 -32.30 5.63
N LEU A 206 15.97 -31.75 4.91
CA LEU A 206 15.76 -31.13 3.60
C LEU A 206 15.23 -32.13 2.55
N LYS A 207 15.76 -33.37 2.56
CA LYS A 207 15.21 -34.43 1.70
C LYS A 207 13.78 -34.80 2.03
N ALA A 208 13.39 -34.77 3.30
CA ALA A 208 12.01 -35.07 3.69
C ALA A 208 11.03 -34.02 3.15
N GLU A 209 11.33 -32.71 3.34
CA GLU A 209 10.54 -31.62 2.81
C GLU A 209 10.49 -31.65 1.26
N CYS A 210 11.63 -31.76 0.57
CA CYS A 210 11.65 -31.85 -0.88
C CYS A 210 10.90 -33.08 -1.42
N ASN A 211 10.98 -34.24 -0.75
CA ASN A 211 10.25 -35.44 -1.17
C ASN A 211 8.75 -35.34 -0.96
N TYR A 212 8.32 -34.59 0.05
CA TYR A 212 6.92 -34.22 0.19
C TYR A 212 6.46 -33.42 -1.03
N GLU A 213 7.24 -32.40 -1.46
CA GLU A 213 6.92 -31.54 -2.61
C GLU A 213 6.93 -32.30 -3.95
N LEU A 214 7.71 -33.36 -4.09
CA LEU A 214 7.64 -34.22 -5.28
C LEU A 214 6.29 -34.92 -5.45
N ASN A 215 5.57 -35.14 -4.37
CA ASN A 215 4.36 -35.98 -4.35
C ASN A 215 3.04 -35.19 -4.23
N ARG A 216 3.11 -33.89 -3.98
CA ARG A 216 1.90 -33.04 -3.94
C ARG A 216 1.58 -32.44 -5.31
N SER A 217 0.32 -32.11 -5.55
CA SER A 217 -0.07 -31.35 -6.74
C SER A 217 0.41 -29.90 -6.63
N ILE A 218 0.74 -29.29 -7.76
CA ILE A 218 0.99 -27.86 -7.81
C ILE A 218 -0.31 -27.11 -7.48
N PRO A 219 -0.35 -26.29 -6.43
CA PRO A 219 -1.56 -25.53 -6.11
C PRO A 219 -1.77 -24.38 -7.11
N THR A 220 -3.05 -24.17 -7.47
CA THR A 220 -3.45 -23.08 -8.38
C THR A 220 -4.71 -22.40 -7.88
N GLY A 221 -4.84 -21.11 -8.18
CA GLY A 221 -5.98 -20.29 -7.83
C GLY A 221 -5.56 -18.84 -7.57
N TYR A 222 -6.35 -17.90 -7.99
CA TYR A 222 -6.04 -16.47 -7.93
C TYR A 222 -7.09 -15.66 -7.17
N ALA A 223 -8.30 -16.18 -7.01
CA ALA A 223 -9.42 -15.50 -6.39
C ALA A 223 -9.55 -15.89 -4.92
N GLY A 224 -9.70 -14.92 -4.04
CA GLY A 224 -9.91 -15.08 -2.61
C GLY A 224 -8.63 -15.46 -1.85
N ASP A 225 -7.98 -16.52 -2.26
CA ASP A 225 -6.77 -17.06 -1.64
C ASP A 225 -5.86 -17.62 -2.75
N THR A 226 -4.99 -16.74 -3.26
CA THR A 226 -4.02 -17.13 -4.31
C THR A 226 -3.12 -18.25 -3.82
N LYS A 227 -2.60 -19.01 -4.80
CA LYS A 227 -1.58 -20.03 -4.52
C LYS A 227 -0.18 -19.61 -5.02
N ALA A 228 -0.03 -18.33 -5.31
CA ALA A 228 1.24 -17.78 -5.80
C ALA A 228 2.36 -17.90 -4.77
N GLU A 229 2.10 -17.45 -3.54
CA GLU A 229 3.07 -17.48 -2.47
C GLU A 229 3.39 -18.89 -1.99
N GLU A 230 2.39 -19.78 -1.91
CA GLU A 230 2.64 -21.18 -1.57
C GLU A 230 3.62 -21.82 -2.54
N ASN A 231 3.46 -21.60 -3.86
CA ASN A 231 4.40 -22.07 -4.86
C ASN A 231 5.80 -21.45 -4.68
N GLY A 232 5.91 -20.19 -4.27
CA GLY A 232 7.18 -19.55 -3.94
C GLY A 232 7.90 -20.25 -2.79
N TRP A 233 7.20 -20.48 -1.67
CA TRP A 233 7.75 -21.17 -0.50
C TRP A 233 8.24 -22.59 -0.80
N GLU A 234 7.52 -23.31 -1.63
CA GLU A 234 7.91 -24.67 -2.01
C GLU A 234 9.13 -24.66 -2.97
N ALA A 235 9.24 -23.59 -3.79
CA ALA A 235 10.43 -23.39 -4.60
C ALA A 235 11.69 -23.17 -3.74
N ASP A 236 11.58 -22.46 -2.61
CA ASP A 236 12.70 -22.12 -1.74
C ASP A 236 13.42 -23.34 -1.18
N VAL A 237 12.69 -24.28 -0.57
CA VAL A 237 13.31 -25.48 0.00
C VAL A 237 13.96 -26.37 -1.06
N LEU A 238 13.34 -26.45 -2.24
CA LEU A 238 13.90 -27.19 -3.37
C LEU A 238 15.21 -26.56 -3.86
N ALA A 239 15.23 -25.24 -4.01
CA ALA A 239 16.40 -24.47 -4.42
C ALA A 239 17.54 -24.57 -3.40
N ALA A 240 17.25 -24.38 -2.12
CA ALA A 240 18.23 -24.48 -1.05
C ALA A 240 18.82 -25.89 -0.93
N THR A 241 17.99 -26.93 -1.09
CA THR A 241 18.43 -28.32 -1.07
C THR A 241 19.33 -28.66 -2.25
N LEU A 242 18.94 -28.21 -3.47
CA LEU A 242 19.78 -28.33 -4.67
C LEU A 242 21.12 -27.61 -4.53
N GLY A 243 21.08 -26.42 -3.87
CA GLY A 243 22.30 -25.66 -3.60
C GLY A 243 23.28 -26.38 -2.69
N LEU A 244 22.78 -27.00 -1.60
CA LEU A 244 23.62 -27.74 -0.65
C LEU A 244 24.04 -29.16 -1.15
N PHE A 245 23.17 -29.84 -1.92
CA PHE A 245 23.35 -31.22 -2.33
C PHE A 245 23.11 -31.41 -3.84
N PRO A 246 23.88 -30.72 -4.71
CA PRO A 246 23.61 -30.69 -6.15
C PRO A 246 23.84 -32.05 -6.82
N ASN A 247 24.54 -32.95 -6.15
CA ASN A 247 24.90 -34.29 -6.64
C ASN A 247 24.06 -35.41 -6.01
N ASP A 248 23.01 -35.09 -5.27
CA ASP A 248 22.09 -36.11 -4.75
C ASP A 248 21.38 -36.83 -5.90
N GLU A 249 21.08 -38.11 -5.72
CA GLU A 249 20.38 -38.93 -6.73
C GLU A 249 19.02 -38.41 -7.13
N LEU A 250 18.35 -37.66 -6.23
CA LEU A 250 17.03 -37.01 -6.45
C LEU A 250 17.15 -35.60 -7.02
N ALA A 251 18.35 -35.00 -7.09
CA ALA A 251 18.54 -33.63 -7.55
C ALA A 251 17.87 -33.33 -8.91
N PRO A 252 17.93 -34.23 -9.94
CA PRO A 252 17.22 -33.99 -11.20
C PRO A 252 15.69 -33.87 -11.03
N LYS A 253 15.13 -34.66 -10.09
CA LYS A 253 13.67 -34.59 -9.80
C LYS A 253 13.30 -33.34 -9.05
N TRP A 254 14.12 -32.94 -8.06
CA TRP A 254 13.92 -31.68 -7.33
C TRP A 254 14.03 -30.49 -8.27
N PHE A 255 14.98 -30.50 -9.21
CA PHE A 255 15.14 -29.43 -10.19
C PHE A 255 13.93 -29.31 -11.14
N ALA A 256 13.44 -30.45 -11.65
CA ALA A 256 12.21 -30.41 -12.46
C ALA A 256 11.02 -29.86 -11.67
N ARG A 257 10.89 -30.23 -10.39
CA ARG A 257 9.83 -29.78 -9.51
C ARG A 257 9.96 -28.31 -9.13
N LEU A 258 11.19 -27.84 -8.90
CA LEU A 258 11.47 -26.42 -8.66
C LEU A 258 10.96 -25.56 -9.82
N ARG A 259 11.22 -25.96 -11.07
CA ARG A 259 10.73 -25.23 -12.26
C ARG A 259 9.20 -25.21 -12.33
N GLU A 260 8.53 -26.31 -11.94
CA GLU A 260 7.06 -26.33 -11.90
C GLU A 260 6.51 -25.34 -10.87
N PHE A 261 7.02 -25.34 -9.64
CA PHE A 261 6.59 -24.38 -8.61
C PHE A 261 6.88 -22.93 -9.03
N ALA A 262 8.09 -22.66 -9.51
CA ALA A 262 8.51 -21.33 -9.93
C ALA A 262 7.61 -20.74 -11.05
N ILE A 263 7.31 -21.51 -12.10
CA ILE A 263 6.40 -21.05 -13.17
C ILE A 263 4.99 -20.82 -12.64
N ASN A 264 4.53 -21.66 -11.72
CA ASN A 264 3.17 -21.54 -11.18
C ASN A 264 3.06 -20.56 -10.01
N SER A 265 4.13 -19.94 -9.54
CA SER A 265 4.06 -18.84 -8.57
C SER A 265 3.32 -17.65 -9.17
N TYR A 266 3.84 -17.02 -10.21
CA TYR A 266 3.16 -15.94 -10.92
C TYR A 266 2.56 -16.38 -12.27
N SER A 267 1.91 -17.53 -12.27
CA SER A 267 1.30 -18.04 -13.50
C SER A 267 0.09 -17.18 -13.93
N HIS A 268 0.09 -16.82 -15.20
CA HIS A 268 -0.96 -16.07 -15.84
C HIS A 268 -1.65 -16.94 -16.92
N LYS A 269 -2.91 -16.68 -17.25
CA LYS A 269 -3.67 -17.49 -18.24
C LYS A 269 -2.97 -17.65 -19.58
N ASN A 270 -2.16 -16.65 -19.99
CA ASN A 270 -1.41 -16.69 -21.26
C ASN A 270 -0.29 -17.72 -21.25
N ASP A 271 0.14 -18.18 -20.09
CA ASP A 271 1.21 -19.17 -19.93
C ASP A 271 0.80 -20.55 -20.44
N ALA A 272 -0.51 -20.82 -20.50
CA ALA A 272 -1.05 -22.03 -21.11
C ALA A 272 -0.63 -22.25 -22.57
N ASN A 273 -0.32 -21.16 -23.28
CA ASN A 273 0.10 -21.19 -24.68
C ASN A 273 1.52 -20.61 -24.89
N ASN A 274 2.27 -20.42 -23.84
CA ASN A 274 3.61 -19.84 -23.91
C ASN A 274 4.65 -20.92 -24.25
N ASN A 275 5.09 -20.96 -25.49
CA ASN A 275 6.05 -21.92 -25.99
C ASN A 275 7.53 -21.50 -25.80
N THR A 276 7.80 -20.51 -24.96
CA THR A 276 9.17 -20.12 -24.62
C THR A 276 9.84 -21.26 -23.86
N VAL A 277 10.96 -21.74 -24.38
CA VAL A 277 11.82 -22.69 -23.68
C VAL A 277 12.51 -21.97 -22.53
N ILE A 278 12.43 -22.54 -21.32
CA ILE A 278 12.87 -21.87 -20.11
C ILE A 278 14.38 -21.94 -19.96
N ASP A 279 14.93 -23.14 -20.00
CA ASP A 279 16.36 -23.44 -19.75
C ASP A 279 16.88 -24.35 -20.85
N PRO A 280 17.22 -23.81 -22.04
CA PRO A 280 17.61 -24.62 -23.22
C PRO A 280 18.88 -25.43 -23.01
N GLU A 281 19.70 -25.12 -22.03
CA GLU A 281 20.89 -25.88 -21.66
C GLU A 281 20.59 -27.23 -21.01
N TYR A 282 19.39 -27.44 -20.49
CA TYR A 282 18.97 -28.69 -19.87
C TYR A 282 18.03 -29.51 -20.76
N ASP A 283 16.98 -28.84 -21.28
CA ASP A 283 15.96 -29.51 -22.07
C ASP A 283 15.12 -28.49 -22.87
N ASN A 284 14.14 -29.00 -23.64
CA ASN A 284 13.20 -28.14 -24.39
C ASN A 284 11.89 -27.86 -23.65
N THR A 285 11.89 -27.91 -22.33
CA THR A 285 10.72 -27.67 -21.53
C THR A 285 10.27 -26.20 -21.66
N THR A 286 9.02 -25.99 -22.06
CA THR A 286 8.42 -24.67 -22.24
C THR A 286 7.61 -24.23 -21.00
N VAL A 287 7.30 -22.95 -20.91
CA VAL A 287 6.38 -22.42 -19.90
C VAL A 287 5.06 -23.18 -19.94
N ALA A 288 4.48 -23.40 -21.16
CA ALA A 288 3.22 -24.14 -21.34
C ALA A 288 3.28 -25.58 -20.82
N ASN A 289 4.45 -26.25 -20.89
CA ASN A 289 4.60 -27.59 -20.34
C ASN A 289 4.50 -27.64 -18.82
N LEU A 290 4.97 -26.60 -18.15
CA LEU A 290 5.00 -26.49 -16.68
C LEU A 290 3.74 -25.85 -16.10
N TYR A 291 3.00 -25.07 -16.89
CA TYR A 291 1.77 -24.41 -16.45
C TYR A 291 0.71 -25.41 -15.98
N LYS A 292 0.14 -25.21 -14.80
CA LYS A 292 -0.91 -26.06 -14.22
C LYS A 292 -2.25 -25.33 -14.01
N GLY A 293 -2.22 -24.00 -13.98
CA GLY A 293 -3.36 -23.13 -13.77
C GLY A 293 -2.89 -21.73 -13.45
N GLN A 294 -3.81 -20.74 -13.50
CA GLN A 294 -3.45 -19.36 -13.20
C GLN A 294 -3.51 -19.05 -11.70
N ASN A 295 -2.55 -18.27 -11.24
CA ASN A 295 -2.48 -17.71 -9.90
C ASN A 295 -2.58 -16.18 -9.87
N LEU A 296 -2.68 -15.56 -11.05
CA LEU A 296 -2.88 -14.12 -11.24
C LEU A 296 -4.17 -13.87 -12.03
N TYR A 297 -4.84 -12.76 -11.75
CA TYR A 297 -5.87 -12.20 -12.60
C TYR A 297 -5.31 -11.72 -13.94
N ASP A 298 -6.19 -11.39 -14.88
CA ASP A 298 -5.83 -10.91 -16.21
C ASP A 298 -4.99 -9.62 -16.22
N ASP A 299 -5.07 -8.83 -15.18
CA ASP A 299 -4.31 -7.60 -14.94
C ASP A 299 -3.10 -7.82 -14.01
N TYR A 300 -2.63 -9.06 -13.88
CA TYR A 300 -1.51 -9.49 -13.05
C TYR A 300 -1.68 -9.27 -11.53
N THR A 301 -2.87 -8.91 -11.07
CA THR A 301 -3.17 -8.83 -9.65
C THR A 301 -3.49 -10.20 -9.05
N LEU A 302 -3.48 -10.30 -7.73
CA LEU A 302 -3.89 -11.48 -6.98
C LEU A 302 -4.73 -11.09 -5.76
N GLN A 303 -5.51 -12.04 -5.25
CA GLN A 303 -6.18 -11.91 -3.96
C GLN A 303 -5.61 -12.89 -2.97
N ASN A 304 -5.50 -12.47 -1.71
CA ASN A 304 -5.27 -13.35 -0.57
C ASN A 304 -6.11 -12.81 0.60
N HIS A 305 -6.50 -13.68 1.54
CA HIS A 305 -7.43 -13.34 2.62
C HIS A 305 -8.75 -12.72 2.12
N ASN A 306 -9.18 -13.11 0.91
CA ASN A 306 -10.42 -12.68 0.21
C ASN A 306 -10.42 -11.22 -0.29
N TYR A 307 -9.25 -10.59 -0.47
CA TYR A 307 -9.15 -9.26 -1.07
C TYR A 307 -7.81 -9.08 -1.82
N PHE A 308 -7.70 -8.02 -2.63
CA PHE A 308 -6.43 -7.62 -3.23
C PHE A 308 -5.43 -7.27 -2.14
N HIS A 309 -4.39 -8.04 -2.04
CA HIS A 309 -3.45 -7.99 -0.94
C HIS A 309 -2.06 -7.59 -1.42
N THR A 310 -1.73 -6.31 -1.29
CA THR A 310 -0.47 -5.74 -1.82
C THR A 310 0.76 -6.46 -1.25
N SER A 311 0.73 -6.86 0.02
CA SER A 311 1.84 -7.59 0.64
C SER A 311 2.09 -8.95 -0.02
N TYR A 312 1.05 -9.74 -0.24
CA TYR A 312 1.18 -11.02 -0.95
C TYR A 312 1.52 -10.83 -2.43
N GLN A 313 1.03 -9.75 -3.05
CA GLN A 313 1.44 -9.37 -4.41
C GLN A 313 2.94 -9.10 -4.52
N ASN A 314 3.57 -8.62 -3.45
CA ASN A 314 4.99 -8.26 -3.41
C ASN A 314 5.88 -9.42 -2.93
N VAL A 315 5.47 -10.16 -1.89
CA VAL A 315 6.33 -11.16 -1.22
C VAL A 315 6.75 -12.32 -2.12
N VAL A 316 5.94 -12.70 -3.08
CA VAL A 316 6.29 -13.80 -4.03
C VAL A 316 7.57 -13.49 -4.81
N ILE A 317 7.83 -12.22 -5.15
CA ILE A 317 9.09 -11.81 -5.78
C ILE A 317 10.28 -12.09 -4.84
N GLN A 318 10.10 -11.80 -3.55
CA GLN A 318 11.09 -12.08 -2.51
C GLN A 318 11.41 -13.57 -2.46
N GLU A 319 10.40 -14.42 -2.31
CA GLU A 319 10.57 -15.88 -2.20
C GLU A 319 11.30 -16.47 -3.42
N LEU A 320 10.89 -16.13 -4.62
CA LEU A 320 11.56 -16.57 -5.85
C LEU A 320 12.99 -16.04 -5.96
N GLY A 321 13.26 -14.84 -5.47
CA GLY A 321 14.58 -14.24 -5.39
C GLY A 321 15.50 -14.99 -4.41
N GLU A 322 14.96 -15.39 -3.26
CA GLU A 322 15.68 -16.17 -2.24
C GLU A 322 16.02 -17.58 -2.75
N ALA A 323 15.11 -18.20 -3.48
CA ALA A 323 15.38 -19.45 -4.17
C ALA A 323 16.53 -19.31 -5.19
N ALA A 324 16.52 -18.24 -6.00
CA ALA A 324 17.61 -17.97 -6.95
C ALA A 324 18.93 -17.70 -6.24
N LEU A 325 18.90 -16.95 -5.15
CA LEU A 325 20.06 -16.69 -4.30
C LEU A 325 20.65 -17.99 -3.75
N ALA A 326 19.83 -18.88 -3.17
CA ALA A 326 20.27 -20.15 -2.59
C ALA A 326 20.96 -21.03 -3.63
N LEU A 327 20.34 -21.19 -4.81
CA LEU A 327 20.94 -21.95 -5.92
C LEU A 327 22.33 -21.41 -6.26
N LYS A 328 22.44 -20.11 -6.48
CA LYS A 328 23.70 -19.50 -6.91
C LYS A 328 24.74 -19.49 -5.80
N LEU A 329 24.40 -18.94 -4.62
CA LEU A 329 25.33 -18.74 -3.52
C LEU A 329 25.91 -20.07 -3.00
N PHE A 330 25.06 -21.06 -2.76
CA PHE A 330 25.52 -22.32 -2.14
C PHE A 330 26.40 -23.13 -3.10
N GLN A 331 25.96 -23.26 -4.34
CA GLN A 331 26.71 -24.02 -5.33
C GLN A 331 28.07 -23.38 -5.65
N THR A 332 28.10 -22.05 -5.90
CA THR A 332 29.36 -21.37 -6.21
C THR A 332 30.32 -21.38 -5.03
N SER A 333 29.83 -21.24 -3.81
CA SER A 333 30.65 -21.20 -2.60
C SER A 333 31.18 -22.58 -2.21
N LEU A 334 30.39 -23.63 -2.32
CA LEU A 334 30.75 -24.98 -1.87
C LEU A 334 31.40 -25.83 -2.95
N TYR A 335 31.06 -25.61 -4.23
CA TYR A 335 31.48 -26.47 -5.34
C TYR A 335 32.24 -25.74 -6.46
N GLY A 336 32.21 -24.38 -6.44
CA GLY A 336 32.90 -23.54 -7.42
C GLY A 336 32.18 -23.40 -8.76
N GLU A 337 30.99 -23.98 -8.92
CA GLU A 337 30.20 -23.95 -10.16
C GLU A 337 28.68 -24.02 -9.85
N GLU A 338 27.86 -23.55 -10.77
CA GLU A 338 26.41 -23.70 -10.74
C GLU A 338 25.98 -24.86 -11.62
N LYS A 339 25.75 -26.03 -11.02
CA LYS A 339 25.21 -27.20 -11.72
C LYS A 339 23.72 -27.03 -12.07
N TRP A 340 22.96 -26.45 -11.17
CA TRP A 340 21.53 -26.21 -11.30
C TRP A 340 21.26 -24.71 -11.28
N LYS A 341 20.65 -24.20 -12.34
CA LYS A 341 20.16 -22.82 -12.46
C LYS A 341 18.90 -22.79 -13.31
N THR A 342 17.99 -21.87 -13.10
CA THR A 342 16.78 -21.78 -13.90
C THR A 342 16.24 -20.35 -13.98
N ASN A 343 15.79 -19.98 -15.19
CA ASN A 343 15.09 -18.73 -15.45
C ASN A 343 13.62 -18.77 -14.97
N ALA A 344 13.10 -19.95 -14.61
CA ALA A 344 11.74 -20.11 -14.12
C ALA A 344 11.46 -19.26 -12.88
N LEU A 345 12.47 -19.06 -12.00
CA LEU A 345 12.36 -18.27 -10.78
C LEU A 345 12.09 -16.78 -11.01
N MET A 346 12.36 -16.29 -12.22
CA MET A 346 12.11 -14.88 -12.58
C MET A 346 10.87 -14.72 -13.48
N HIS A 347 10.07 -15.79 -13.65
CA HIS A 347 8.92 -15.77 -14.53
C HIS A 347 7.86 -14.78 -14.04
N ASN A 348 7.45 -13.86 -14.90
CA ASN A 348 6.47 -12.80 -14.66
C ASN A 348 6.80 -11.80 -13.52
N ASN A 349 7.92 -11.93 -12.80
CA ASN A 349 8.29 -10.98 -11.73
C ASN A 349 8.30 -9.53 -12.22
N LEU A 350 8.96 -9.29 -13.35
CA LEU A 350 9.05 -7.94 -13.92
C LEU A 350 7.70 -7.42 -14.42
N LYS A 351 6.83 -8.31 -14.91
CA LYS A 351 5.46 -7.91 -15.28
C LYS A 351 4.63 -7.51 -14.07
N VAL A 352 4.69 -8.30 -13.00
CA VAL A 352 4.02 -7.95 -11.73
C VAL A 352 4.55 -6.63 -11.20
N GLN A 353 5.88 -6.43 -11.22
CA GLN A 353 6.48 -5.17 -10.81
C GLN A 353 5.92 -3.99 -11.61
N LYS A 354 5.92 -4.07 -12.93
CA LYS A 354 5.56 -2.93 -13.82
C LYS A 354 4.05 -2.75 -14.00
N GLU A 355 3.27 -3.82 -14.01
CA GLU A 355 1.83 -3.73 -14.21
C GLU A 355 1.04 -3.47 -12.93
N VAL A 356 1.61 -3.82 -11.75
CA VAL A 356 0.91 -3.72 -10.47
C VAL A 356 1.68 -2.87 -9.46
N LEU A 357 2.90 -3.28 -9.06
CA LEU A 357 3.57 -2.69 -7.91
C LEU A 357 4.03 -1.25 -8.15
N ASN A 358 4.62 -0.96 -9.32
CA ASN A 358 5.02 0.40 -9.67
C ASN A 358 3.83 1.39 -9.67
N TRP A 359 2.62 0.90 -10.00
CA TRP A 359 1.40 1.71 -9.94
C TRP A 359 0.92 1.99 -8.51
N LEU A 360 1.43 1.29 -7.52
CA LEU A 360 1.11 1.43 -6.10
C LEU A 360 2.26 2.04 -5.29
N ALA A 361 3.43 2.23 -5.90
CA ALA A 361 4.60 2.76 -5.23
C ALA A 361 4.38 4.23 -4.83
N LEU A 362 4.76 4.55 -3.60
CA LEU A 362 4.75 5.90 -3.04
C LEU A 362 6.16 6.49 -3.07
N ALA A 363 6.26 7.79 -2.81
CA ALA A 363 7.50 8.54 -2.94
C ALA A 363 8.62 8.13 -1.98
N ASP A 364 8.30 7.39 -0.93
CA ASP A 364 9.25 6.89 0.08
C ASP A 364 9.60 5.40 -0.06
N GLY A 365 9.26 4.79 -1.18
CA GLY A 365 9.46 3.35 -1.40
C GLY A 365 8.41 2.45 -0.75
N GLU A 366 7.42 3.01 -0.09
CA GLU A 366 6.26 2.29 0.44
C GLU A 366 5.33 1.88 -0.71
N LEU A 367 4.54 0.84 -0.50
CA LEU A 367 3.46 0.44 -1.40
C LEU A 367 2.11 0.78 -0.80
N ALA A 368 1.26 1.43 -1.59
CA ALA A 368 -0.11 1.67 -1.18
C ALA A 368 -0.88 0.36 -1.01
N MET A 369 -1.73 0.33 0.01
CA MET A 369 -2.57 -0.81 0.35
C MET A 369 -4.06 -0.43 0.20
N PRO A 370 -4.59 -0.33 -1.03
CA PRO A 370 -5.93 0.21 -1.29
C PRO A 370 -7.04 -0.52 -0.55
N ASN A 371 -6.87 -1.81 -0.28
CA ASN A 371 -7.82 -2.62 0.48
C ASN A 371 -7.39 -2.85 1.94
N GLY A 372 -6.36 -2.14 2.40
CA GLY A 372 -5.75 -2.37 3.70
C GLY A 372 -4.83 -3.58 3.72
N ASN A 373 -4.39 -3.97 4.91
CA ASN A 373 -3.53 -5.12 5.15
C ASN A 373 -3.85 -5.67 6.55
N ASP A 374 -3.92 -6.98 6.71
CA ASP A 374 -4.31 -7.60 7.97
C ASP A 374 -3.15 -8.11 8.82
N TRP A 375 -1.90 -8.04 8.34
CA TRP A 375 -0.76 -8.51 9.09
C TRP A 375 0.45 -7.56 9.10
N SER A 376 0.49 -6.52 8.28
CA SER A 376 1.55 -5.51 8.28
C SER A 376 1.00 -4.12 8.05
N LEU A 377 1.54 -3.11 8.74
CA LEU A 377 1.21 -1.70 8.54
C LEU A 377 1.96 -1.08 7.38
N PHE A 378 3.22 -1.49 7.21
CA PHE A 378 4.16 -0.94 6.25
C PHE A 378 4.74 -2.05 5.41
N LEU A 379 5.03 -1.77 4.15
CA LEU A 379 5.60 -2.72 3.18
C LEU A 379 7.03 -2.37 2.76
N TYR A 380 7.55 -1.20 3.13
CA TYR A 380 8.94 -0.84 2.82
C TYR A 380 9.96 -1.85 3.37
N ASP A 381 9.62 -2.58 4.43
CA ASP A 381 10.44 -3.65 4.98
C ASP A 381 10.45 -4.92 4.10
N GLN A 382 9.59 -5.01 3.10
CA GLN A 382 9.67 -6.03 2.04
C GLN A 382 10.68 -5.63 0.94
N ILE A 383 11.76 -4.98 1.34
CA ILE A 383 12.83 -4.47 0.47
C ILE A 383 13.41 -5.54 -0.46
N THR A 384 13.48 -6.79 0.00
CA THR A 384 14.07 -7.93 -0.74
C THR A 384 13.38 -8.18 -2.08
N SER A 385 12.11 -7.84 -2.22
CA SER A 385 11.40 -7.94 -3.51
C SER A 385 11.97 -6.97 -4.55
N TYR A 386 12.29 -5.75 -4.16
CA TYR A 386 12.96 -4.79 -5.02
C TYR A 386 14.38 -5.25 -5.36
N THR A 387 15.11 -5.71 -4.34
CA THR A 387 16.46 -6.26 -4.50
C THR A 387 16.49 -7.42 -5.50
N THR A 388 15.51 -8.32 -5.44
CA THR A 388 15.38 -9.43 -6.39
C THR A 388 15.34 -8.93 -7.83
N ASN A 389 14.46 -7.99 -8.13
CA ASN A 389 14.32 -7.47 -9.49
C ASN A 389 15.50 -6.58 -9.91
N ALA A 390 16.09 -5.83 -9.00
CA ALA A 390 17.28 -5.03 -9.27
C ALA A 390 18.50 -5.91 -9.57
N CYS A 391 18.78 -6.92 -8.73
CA CYS A 391 19.94 -7.78 -8.84
C CYS A 391 19.84 -8.79 -9.98
N PHE A 392 18.72 -9.51 -10.07
CA PHE A 392 18.59 -10.63 -11.03
C PHE A 392 17.98 -10.22 -12.36
N LEU A 393 17.14 -9.19 -12.41
CA LEU A 393 16.50 -8.71 -13.64
C LEU A 393 17.03 -7.36 -14.14
N ARG A 394 17.95 -6.75 -13.39
CA ARG A 394 18.58 -5.47 -13.75
C ARG A 394 17.55 -4.35 -13.94
N ASP A 395 16.49 -4.34 -13.13
CA ASP A 395 15.45 -3.33 -13.22
C ASP A 395 15.84 -2.05 -12.45
N ALA A 396 15.86 -0.94 -13.19
CA ALA A 396 16.28 0.37 -12.67
C ALA A 396 15.23 0.98 -11.72
N ASP A 397 13.94 0.72 -11.96
CA ASP A 397 12.85 1.18 -11.10
C ASP A 397 12.92 0.46 -9.74
N ALA A 398 13.14 -0.85 -9.78
CA ALA A 398 13.30 -1.64 -8.57
C ALA A 398 14.52 -1.19 -7.73
N LEU A 399 15.64 -0.84 -8.37
CA LEU A 399 16.81 -0.32 -7.67
C LEU A 399 16.54 1.03 -7.00
N MET A 400 15.79 1.91 -7.65
CA MET A 400 15.36 3.19 -7.06
C MET A 400 14.44 2.96 -5.86
N LEU A 401 13.43 2.08 -5.99
CA LEU A 401 12.50 1.76 -4.90
C LEU A 401 13.19 1.07 -3.73
N GLU A 402 14.16 0.19 -4.00
CA GLU A 402 15.02 -0.41 -2.98
C GLU A 402 15.77 0.65 -2.17
N ASN A 403 16.35 1.64 -2.83
CA ASN A 403 17.10 2.70 -2.18
C ASN A 403 16.21 3.56 -1.27
N LEU A 404 14.98 3.86 -1.70
CA LEU A 404 14.00 4.55 -0.87
C LEU A 404 13.59 3.70 0.34
N ALA A 405 13.25 2.43 0.13
CA ALA A 405 12.88 1.50 1.20
C ALA A 405 14.02 1.29 2.22
N TYR A 406 15.25 1.19 1.74
CA TYR A 406 16.44 1.10 2.59
C TYR A 406 16.57 2.31 3.53
N LYS A 407 16.37 3.53 3.02
CA LYS A 407 16.39 4.75 3.85
C LYS A 407 15.36 4.70 4.98
N MET A 408 14.17 4.18 4.69
CA MET A 408 13.13 3.96 5.70
C MET A 408 13.56 2.96 6.77
N ILE A 409 14.16 1.85 6.37
CA ILE A 409 14.66 0.83 7.31
C ILE A 409 15.80 1.42 8.16
N LYS A 410 16.72 2.17 7.54
CA LYS A 410 17.82 2.82 8.24
C LYS A 410 17.33 3.83 9.28
N ALA A 411 16.36 4.65 8.93
CA ALA A 411 15.76 5.59 9.88
C ALA A 411 15.08 4.86 11.04
N ARG A 412 14.39 3.74 10.78
CA ARG A 412 13.70 2.96 11.80
C ARG A 412 14.62 2.39 12.87
N GLN A 413 15.84 1.98 12.53
CA GLN A 413 16.78 1.45 13.53
C GLN A 413 17.11 2.47 14.64
N THR A 414 16.95 3.77 14.38
CA THR A 414 17.20 4.83 15.37
C THR A 414 16.12 4.93 16.43
N THR A 415 14.97 4.25 16.26
CA THR A 415 13.85 4.32 17.19
C THR A 415 14.06 3.58 18.50
N THR A 416 15.07 2.72 18.57
CA THR A 416 15.40 1.96 19.77
C THR A 416 16.90 1.99 20.06
N THR A 417 17.28 1.85 21.34
CA THR A 417 18.69 1.85 21.78
C THR A 417 19.23 0.46 22.10
N ASP A 418 18.37 -0.56 22.18
CA ASP A 418 18.69 -1.93 22.55
C ASP A 418 18.68 -2.90 21.36
N GLY A 419 18.51 -2.39 20.15
CA GLY A 419 18.44 -3.17 18.93
C GLY A 419 17.09 -3.85 18.66
N SER A 420 16.07 -3.57 19.49
CA SER A 420 14.73 -4.15 19.31
C SER A 420 13.93 -3.54 18.14
N TRP A 421 14.54 -2.72 17.30
CA TRP A 421 13.91 -2.03 16.19
C TRP A 421 13.23 -2.96 15.17
N LEU A 422 13.68 -4.22 15.06
CA LEU A 422 13.04 -5.26 14.25
C LEU A 422 11.77 -5.85 14.89
N LEU A 423 11.55 -5.59 16.18
CA LEU A 423 10.37 -6.04 16.89
C LEU A 423 9.22 -5.06 16.62
N ARG A 424 8.47 -5.32 15.57
CA ARG A 424 7.31 -4.52 15.21
C ARG A 424 6.10 -4.89 16.06
N SER A 425 5.45 -3.87 16.56
CA SER A 425 4.25 -4.02 17.37
C SER A 425 3.03 -4.56 16.60
N ASP A 426 2.97 -4.32 15.30
CA ASP A 426 1.86 -4.76 14.46
C ASP A 426 1.91 -6.24 14.07
N ILE A 427 3.11 -6.84 14.03
CA ILE A 427 3.30 -8.24 13.66
C ILE A 427 3.79 -9.13 14.82
N GLY A 428 4.22 -8.53 15.93
CA GLY A 428 4.63 -9.24 17.14
C GLY A 428 6.00 -9.91 17.03
N ALA A 429 6.43 -10.44 18.18
CA ALA A 429 7.77 -11.05 18.33
C ALA A 429 7.99 -12.28 17.44
N ARG A 430 6.95 -13.02 17.13
CA ARG A 430 7.03 -14.22 16.29
C ARG A 430 7.56 -13.95 14.89
N ARG A 431 7.41 -12.73 14.39
CA ARG A 431 7.84 -12.32 13.04
C ARG A 431 9.17 -11.57 13.02
N MET A 432 9.79 -11.41 14.14
CA MET A 432 11.05 -10.69 14.29
C MET A 432 12.16 -11.27 13.39
N GLY A 433 12.25 -12.59 13.30
CA GLY A 433 13.19 -13.25 12.39
C GLY A 433 12.95 -12.91 10.93
N VAL A 434 11.71 -12.80 10.52
CA VAL A 434 11.32 -12.46 9.14
C VAL A 434 11.83 -11.06 8.74
N GLU A 435 11.75 -10.09 9.62
CA GLU A 435 12.25 -8.73 9.34
C GLU A 435 13.79 -8.71 9.22
N ALA A 436 14.49 -9.40 10.13
CA ALA A 436 15.95 -9.53 10.06
C ALA A 436 16.40 -10.29 8.79
N HIS A 437 15.66 -11.33 8.43
CA HIS A 437 15.86 -12.14 7.24
C HIS A 437 15.88 -11.27 5.97
N ARG A 438 14.92 -10.39 5.79
CA ARG A 438 14.83 -9.50 4.61
C ARG A 438 16.06 -8.59 4.47
N VAL A 439 16.53 -8.01 5.57
CA VAL A 439 17.75 -7.20 5.59
C VAL A 439 18.97 -8.03 5.18
N MET A 440 19.07 -9.27 5.69
CA MET A 440 20.15 -10.20 5.36
C MET A 440 20.11 -10.60 3.88
N MET A 441 18.94 -10.99 3.35
CA MET A 441 18.79 -11.43 1.97
C MET A 441 19.13 -10.32 0.98
N THR A 442 18.74 -9.07 1.28
CA THR A 442 19.13 -7.90 0.51
C THR A 442 20.66 -7.79 0.40
N TYR A 443 21.37 -7.88 1.51
CA TYR A 443 22.84 -7.90 1.50
C TYR A 443 23.41 -9.03 0.63
N LEU A 444 22.89 -10.23 0.78
CA LEU A 444 23.42 -11.41 0.07
C LEU A 444 23.16 -11.36 -1.44
N MET A 445 22.02 -10.87 -1.87
CA MET A 445 21.69 -10.72 -3.30
C MET A 445 22.67 -9.77 -3.98
N HIS A 446 22.96 -8.62 -3.37
CA HIS A 446 24.01 -7.72 -3.87
C HIS A 446 25.40 -8.34 -3.89
N SER A 447 25.69 -9.24 -2.94
CA SER A 447 27.00 -9.94 -2.89
C SER A 447 27.19 -10.93 -4.03
N VAL A 448 26.10 -11.47 -4.60
CA VAL A 448 26.18 -12.45 -5.70
C VAL A 448 25.79 -11.89 -7.07
N ALA A 449 25.06 -10.78 -7.08
CA ALA A 449 24.56 -10.14 -8.29
C ALA A 449 24.57 -8.61 -8.11
N SER A 450 25.78 -8.02 -8.03
CA SER A 450 26.00 -6.61 -7.80
C SER A 450 25.23 -5.70 -8.77
N THR A 451 24.66 -4.62 -8.23
CA THR A 451 24.00 -3.57 -9.00
C THR A 451 24.89 -2.36 -9.26
N ALA A 452 26.19 -2.40 -8.89
CA ALA A 452 27.11 -1.26 -9.01
C ALA A 452 27.19 -0.64 -10.42
N ASN A 453 26.89 -1.40 -11.47
CA ASN A 453 26.85 -0.93 -12.85
C ASN A 453 25.42 -0.69 -13.39
N LEU A 454 24.42 -0.68 -12.52
CA LEU A 454 23.05 -0.37 -12.84
C LEU A 454 22.75 1.05 -12.37
N GLN A 455 22.30 1.89 -13.26
CA GLN A 455 21.81 3.22 -12.88
C GLN A 455 20.35 3.09 -12.46
N ALA A 456 20.04 3.53 -11.26
CA ALA A 456 18.67 3.61 -10.77
C ALA A 456 17.85 4.60 -11.61
N SER A 457 16.58 4.36 -11.74
CA SER A 457 15.64 5.34 -12.29
C SER A 457 15.64 6.62 -11.44
N ASP A 458 15.50 7.75 -12.11
CA ASP A 458 15.19 9.00 -11.43
C ASP A 458 13.72 8.97 -10.95
N PHE A 459 13.48 9.39 -9.70
CA PHE A 459 12.15 9.33 -9.11
C PHE A 459 11.11 10.16 -9.89
N GLU A 460 11.49 11.35 -10.36
CA GLU A 460 10.58 12.18 -11.14
C GLU A 460 10.21 11.54 -12.49
N THR A 461 11.19 10.94 -13.16
CA THR A 461 10.96 10.19 -14.41
C THR A 461 10.04 8.98 -14.15
N PHE A 462 10.27 8.24 -13.07
CA PHE A 462 9.41 7.14 -12.64
C PHE A 462 7.99 7.62 -12.34
N ARG A 463 7.86 8.69 -11.57
CA ARG A 463 6.56 9.28 -11.22
C ARG A 463 5.80 9.69 -12.47
N GLN A 464 6.45 10.35 -13.43
CA GLN A 464 5.82 10.75 -14.69
C GLN A 464 5.34 9.55 -15.51
N GLN A 465 6.10 8.47 -15.55
CA GLN A 465 5.72 7.24 -16.26
C GLN A 465 4.45 6.60 -15.67
N TYR A 466 4.28 6.68 -14.36
CA TYR A 466 3.12 6.11 -13.65
C TYR A 466 2.10 7.17 -13.21
N SER A 467 2.27 8.43 -13.64
CA SER A 467 1.34 9.54 -13.42
C SER A 467 0.16 9.43 -14.39
N ALA A 468 -0.80 8.61 -14.04
CA ALA A 468 -2.02 8.43 -14.79
C ALA A 468 -3.15 7.94 -13.87
N ALA A 469 -4.39 8.12 -14.32
CA ALA A 469 -5.51 7.43 -13.72
C ALA A 469 -5.58 5.99 -14.24
N LYS A 470 -5.69 5.02 -13.33
CA LYS A 470 -5.77 3.59 -13.66
C LYS A 470 -6.93 2.94 -12.92
N HIS A 471 -7.74 2.20 -13.66
CA HIS A 471 -8.76 1.31 -13.11
C HIS A 471 -8.23 -0.13 -13.09
N ILE A 472 -7.93 -0.62 -11.88
CA ILE A 472 -7.56 -2.02 -11.64
C ILE A 472 -8.86 -2.83 -11.55
N LYS A 473 -9.34 -3.28 -12.72
CA LYS A 473 -10.71 -3.80 -12.90
C LYS A 473 -10.98 -5.05 -12.11
N SER A 474 -10.02 -5.98 -12.05
CA SER A 474 -10.17 -7.25 -11.33
C SER A 474 -10.34 -7.04 -9.83
N GLN A 475 -9.91 -5.89 -9.31
CA GLN A 475 -9.91 -5.61 -7.88
C GLN A 475 -10.85 -4.49 -7.47
N ASN A 476 -11.60 -3.93 -8.42
CA ASN A 476 -12.51 -2.80 -8.16
C ASN A 476 -11.82 -1.62 -7.48
N ILE A 477 -10.67 -1.22 -8.01
CA ILE A 477 -9.86 -0.11 -7.51
C ILE A 477 -9.66 0.90 -8.63
N VAL A 478 -9.88 2.18 -8.35
CA VAL A 478 -9.39 3.28 -9.16
C VAL A 478 -8.30 4.00 -8.41
N ARG A 479 -7.27 4.42 -9.12
CA ARG A 479 -6.17 5.18 -8.57
C ARG A 479 -5.75 6.31 -9.51
N ALA A 480 -5.19 7.37 -8.97
CA ALA A 480 -4.48 8.41 -9.71
C ALA A 480 -3.20 8.80 -8.98
N TYR A 481 -2.17 9.07 -9.74
CA TYR A 481 -0.92 9.65 -9.27
C TYR A 481 -0.69 10.95 -10.02
N THR A 482 -0.78 12.06 -9.32
CA THR A 482 -0.55 13.40 -9.87
C THR A 482 0.82 13.92 -9.39
N LYS A 483 1.22 15.10 -9.82
CA LYS A 483 2.45 15.74 -9.32
C LYS A 483 2.40 16.00 -7.79
N ASP A 484 1.20 16.18 -7.21
CA ASP A 484 1.01 16.61 -5.83
C ASP A 484 0.59 15.45 -4.90
N ARG A 485 -0.07 14.42 -5.42
CA ARG A 485 -0.66 13.37 -4.57
C ARG A 485 -0.83 12.02 -5.27
N PHE A 486 -0.99 11.01 -4.43
CA PHE A 486 -1.51 9.69 -4.79
C PHE A 486 -2.91 9.52 -4.20
N THR A 487 -3.86 9.03 -4.98
CA THR A 487 -5.26 8.83 -4.54
C THR A 487 -5.79 7.51 -5.04
N THR A 488 -6.51 6.80 -4.18
CA THR A 488 -7.28 5.60 -4.57
C THR A 488 -8.69 5.65 -4.01
N PHE A 489 -9.58 4.92 -4.65
CA PHE A 489 -10.83 4.46 -4.07
C PHE A 489 -11.07 3.00 -4.45
N SER A 490 -11.39 2.17 -3.47
CA SER A 490 -11.69 0.76 -3.63
C SER A 490 -13.10 0.45 -3.13
N TRP A 491 -13.84 -0.36 -3.88
CA TRP A 491 -15.17 -0.85 -3.51
C TRP A 491 -15.26 -2.38 -3.57
N ALA A 492 -14.11 -3.05 -3.53
CA ALA A 492 -14.05 -4.50 -3.42
C ALA A 492 -14.34 -4.95 -1.99
N PRO A 493 -14.93 -6.15 -1.80
CA PRO A 493 -14.91 -6.81 -0.51
C PRO A 493 -13.46 -7.05 -0.08
N GLY A 494 -13.12 -6.58 1.09
CA GLY A 494 -11.80 -6.70 1.63
C GLY A 494 -11.86 -6.62 3.15
N ILE A 495 -10.84 -6.05 3.76
CA ILE A 495 -10.87 -5.72 5.19
C ILE A 495 -11.98 -4.70 5.50
N SER A 496 -12.18 -3.77 4.57
CA SER A 496 -13.35 -2.88 4.55
C SER A 496 -14.10 -3.05 3.24
N SER A 497 -15.41 -2.80 3.26
CA SER A 497 -16.24 -2.87 2.07
C SER A 497 -15.91 -1.80 1.04
N TYR A 498 -15.29 -0.71 1.48
CA TYR A 498 -14.81 0.38 0.64
C TYR A 498 -13.72 1.16 1.37
N THR A 499 -12.78 1.70 0.62
CA THR A 499 -11.66 2.48 1.14
C THR A 499 -11.41 3.70 0.26
N GLY A 500 -10.95 4.78 0.88
CA GLY A 500 -10.41 5.93 0.15
C GLY A 500 -9.05 6.28 0.73
N TYR A 501 -8.11 6.51 -0.13
CA TYR A 501 -6.72 6.76 0.22
C TYR A 501 -6.23 8.05 -0.43
N ILE A 502 -5.53 8.87 0.32
CA ILE A 502 -4.84 10.06 -0.18
C ILE A 502 -3.48 10.18 0.51
N ALA A 503 -2.44 10.37 -0.26
CA ALA A 503 -1.07 10.56 0.23
C ALA A 503 -0.35 11.64 -0.56
N ALA A 504 0.58 12.32 0.10
CA ALA A 504 1.46 13.28 -0.57
C ALA A 504 2.39 12.57 -1.55
N ASN A 505 2.71 13.22 -2.66
CA ASN A 505 3.79 12.84 -3.55
C ASN A 505 5.10 13.45 -3.01
N SER A 506 5.58 12.94 -1.89
CA SER A 506 6.74 13.45 -1.16
C SER A 506 7.48 12.32 -0.47
N VAL A 507 8.79 12.43 -0.41
CA VAL A 507 9.64 11.53 0.39
C VAL A 507 9.60 11.88 1.89
N ASP A 508 8.99 13.00 2.26
CA ASP A 508 8.79 13.37 3.66
C ASP A 508 7.72 12.48 4.29
N LYS A 509 8.15 11.54 5.11
CA LYS A 509 7.29 10.57 5.79
C LYS A 509 6.21 11.23 6.65
N ASN A 510 6.46 12.41 7.19
CA ASN A 510 5.47 13.14 7.99
C ASN A 510 4.29 13.63 7.15
N LYS A 511 4.45 13.74 5.83
CA LYS A 511 3.39 14.15 4.90
C LYS A 511 2.61 12.99 4.32
N ILE A 512 3.03 11.74 4.59
CA ILE A 512 2.36 10.56 4.09
C ILE A 512 1.23 10.16 5.04
N ILE A 513 0.05 10.05 4.47
CA ILE A 513 -1.16 9.65 5.17
C ILE A 513 -1.52 8.26 4.70
N VAL A 514 -1.26 7.29 5.55
CA VAL A 514 -1.44 5.87 5.24
C VAL A 514 -2.72 5.36 5.90
N PRO A 515 -3.60 4.66 5.20
CA PRO A 515 -4.71 3.97 5.85
C PRO A 515 -4.16 2.93 6.82
N TYR A 516 -4.66 2.99 8.03
CA TYR A 516 -4.30 2.03 9.05
C TYR A 516 -4.91 0.65 8.76
N LYS A 517 -4.18 -0.39 9.18
CA LYS A 517 -4.56 -1.79 9.12
C LYS A 517 -6.01 -2.05 9.53
N GLN A 518 -6.69 -2.91 8.77
CA GLN A 518 -8.01 -3.47 9.06
C GLN A 518 -9.11 -2.42 9.31
N ASN A 519 -9.43 -2.15 10.56
CA ASN A 519 -10.62 -1.39 10.95
C ASN A 519 -10.46 0.12 10.87
N ASN A 520 -9.29 0.61 10.51
CA ASN A 520 -8.95 2.03 10.51
C ASN A 520 -8.71 2.59 9.11
N THR A 521 -9.05 1.84 8.08
CA THR A 521 -8.93 2.29 6.70
C THR A 521 -9.82 3.51 6.47
N GLY A 522 -9.25 4.58 5.91
CA GLY A 522 -9.99 5.78 5.56
C GLY A 522 -11.01 5.51 4.45
N ASN A 523 -12.08 6.26 4.45
CA ASN A 523 -13.03 6.27 3.34
C ASN A 523 -13.73 7.62 3.29
N PHE A 524 -14.11 8.06 2.11
CA PHE A 524 -14.75 9.37 1.92
C PHE A 524 -16.22 9.38 2.35
N LEU A 525 -16.88 8.22 2.42
CA LEU A 525 -18.31 8.11 2.71
C LEU A 525 -18.62 8.27 4.20
N GLY A 526 -17.78 7.70 5.05
CA GLY A 526 -18.02 7.62 6.49
C GLY A 526 -19.09 6.61 6.87
N PHE A 527 -19.72 6.84 8.04
CA PHE A 527 -20.65 5.86 8.63
C PHE A 527 -21.80 6.57 9.35
N TYR A 528 -22.93 5.86 9.42
CA TYR A 528 -24.07 6.21 10.28
C TYR A 528 -24.35 5.09 11.26
N THR A 529 -24.64 5.42 12.51
CA THR A 529 -25.23 4.48 13.46
C THR A 529 -26.74 4.73 13.49
N VAL A 530 -27.51 3.79 12.99
CA VAL A 530 -28.97 3.87 12.89
C VAL A 530 -29.60 2.82 13.77
N ASN A 531 -30.55 3.22 14.63
CA ASN A 531 -31.21 2.34 15.59
C ASN A 531 -30.22 1.56 16.46
N GLY A 532 -29.10 2.18 16.82
CA GLY A 532 -28.01 1.58 17.61
C GLY A 532 -27.10 0.60 16.85
N LYS A 533 -27.30 0.44 15.54
CA LYS A 533 -26.48 -0.45 14.70
C LYS A 533 -25.66 0.35 13.72
N LYS A 534 -24.39 -0.06 13.55
CA LYS A 534 -23.51 0.37 12.48
C LYS A 534 -23.27 -0.79 11.55
N THR A 535 -23.64 -0.66 10.30
CA THR A 535 -23.45 -1.71 9.29
C THR A 535 -22.67 -1.17 8.11
N ASN A 536 -21.79 -1.99 7.58
CA ASN A 536 -21.09 -1.74 6.32
C ASN A 536 -21.78 -2.53 5.21
N ALA A 537 -21.81 -1.96 4.03
CA ALA A 537 -22.26 -2.62 2.83
C ALA A 537 -21.27 -2.37 1.69
N THR A 538 -21.32 -3.18 0.65
CA THR A 538 -20.48 -2.97 -0.53
C THR A 538 -21.14 -1.95 -1.44
N PRO A 539 -20.47 -0.89 -1.89
CA PRO A 539 -21.00 0.05 -2.85
C PRO A 539 -21.28 -0.60 -4.20
N VAL A 540 -22.31 -0.11 -4.86
CA VAL A 540 -22.54 -0.36 -6.29
C VAL A 540 -22.02 0.87 -7.03
N VAL A 541 -21.06 0.66 -7.91
CA VAL A 541 -20.50 1.72 -8.75
C VAL A 541 -21.28 1.81 -10.04
N ASN A 542 -21.93 2.95 -10.28
CA ASN A 542 -22.78 3.17 -11.44
C ASN A 542 -21.98 3.55 -12.69
N GLY A 543 -20.86 4.21 -12.52
CA GLY A 543 -19.96 4.57 -13.60
C GLY A 543 -18.62 5.08 -13.10
N ILE A 544 -17.60 4.83 -13.90
CA ILE A 544 -16.25 5.35 -13.72
C ILE A 544 -15.85 5.97 -15.03
N TYR A 545 -15.47 7.24 -14.99
CA TYR A 545 -14.93 7.97 -16.13
C TYR A 545 -13.46 8.25 -15.84
N GLN A 546 -12.59 7.61 -16.61
CA GLN A 546 -11.16 7.84 -16.58
C GLN A 546 -10.82 8.81 -17.70
N PHE A 547 -10.26 9.95 -17.33
CA PHE A 547 -9.85 10.96 -18.32
C PHE A 547 -8.47 10.61 -18.89
N ASP A 548 -8.13 11.17 -20.02
CA ASP A 548 -6.77 11.15 -20.52
C ASP A 548 -5.89 11.90 -19.51
N GLY A 549 -4.92 11.18 -18.92
CA GLY A 549 -4.07 11.69 -17.86
C GLY A 549 -4.39 11.11 -16.49
N ASP A 550 -4.28 11.93 -15.45
CA ASP A 550 -4.22 11.56 -14.05
C ASP A 550 -5.50 11.85 -13.24
N ALA A 551 -6.60 12.16 -13.93
CA ALA A 551 -7.90 12.40 -13.31
C ALA A 551 -8.87 11.23 -13.51
N TRP A 552 -9.77 11.05 -12.52
CA TRP A 552 -10.93 10.17 -12.65
C TRP A 552 -12.12 10.72 -11.88
N VAL A 553 -13.31 10.40 -12.35
CA VAL A 553 -14.56 10.63 -11.64
C VAL A 553 -15.34 9.33 -11.55
N MET A 554 -16.00 9.09 -10.42
CA MET A 554 -16.89 7.95 -10.27
C MET A 554 -18.18 8.35 -9.57
N ASN A 555 -19.24 7.63 -9.91
CA ASN A 555 -20.53 7.67 -9.23
C ASN A 555 -20.86 6.31 -8.67
N GLY A 556 -21.45 6.27 -7.48
CA GLY A 556 -21.86 5.05 -6.85
C GLY A 556 -23.01 5.26 -5.87
N GLU A 557 -23.54 4.16 -5.38
CA GLU A 557 -24.54 4.15 -4.32
C GLU A 557 -24.27 3.04 -3.32
N LEU A 558 -24.71 3.25 -2.10
CA LEU A 558 -24.49 2.37 -0.98
C LEU A 558 -25.75 2.31 -0.12
N ASN A 559 -26.33 1.12 -0.02
CA ASN A 559 -27.41 0.87 0.92
C ASN A 559 -26.81 0.44 2.25
N THR A 560 -26.98 1.26 3.28
CA THR A 560 -26.40 1.02 4.60
C THR A 560 -27.46 0.70 5.64
N ASN A 561 -27.02 0.19 6.78
CA ASN A 561 -27.87 -0.01 7.96
C ASN A 561 -29.12 -0.86 7.65
N GLU A 562 -28.89 -2.04 7.09
CA GLU A 562 -29.97 -2.98 6.69
C GLU A 562 -30.94 -2.35 5.65
N SER A 563 -30.36 -1.55 4.72
CA SER A 563 -31.14 -0.80 3.71
C SER A 563 -32.07 0.27 4.29
N THR A 564 -31.75 0.82 5.46
CA THR A 564 -32.49 1.95 6.03
C THR A 564 -32.10 3.27 5.39
N LEU A 565 -30.83 3.39 4.97
CA LEU A 565 -30.29 4.56 4.27
C LEU A 565 -29.73 4.18 2.90
N ASN A 566 -29.92 5.05 1.93
CA ASN A 566 -29.24 5.01 0.65
C ASN A 566 -28.32 6.23 0.53
N ASN A 567 -27.02 5.98 0.47
CA ASN A 567 -26.02 7.02 0.21
C ASN A 567 -25.61 6.94 -1.28
N ARG A 568 -25.95 7.94 -2.06
CA ARG A 568 -25.45 8.13 -3.42
C ARG A 568 -24.32 9.11 -3.37
N PHE A 569 -23.22 8.77 -3.98
CA PHE A 569 -21.98 9.54 -3.89
C PHE A 569 -21.30 9.70 -5.24
N ALA A 570 -20.48 10.74 -5.33
CA ALA A 570 -19.59 10.96 -6.44
C ALA A 570 -18.22 11.46 -5.91
N ILE A 571 -17.16 10.98 -6.55
CA ILE A 571 -15.79 11.33 -6.21
C ILE A 571 -15.09 11.81 -7.48
N TYR A 572 -14.49 12.98 -7.42
CA TYR A 572 -13.63 13.50 -8.47
C TYR A 572 -12.20 13.64 -7.94
N SER A 573 -11.32 12.77 -8.39
CA SER A 573 -9.87 12.92 -8.24
C SER A 573 -9.40 13.82 -9.38
N THR A 574 -9.10 15.07 -9.09
CA THR A 574 -8.71 16.06 -10.10
C THR A 574 -7.32 15.76 -10.67
N PRO A 575 -6.92 16.37 -11.79
CA PRO A 575 -5.55 16.23 -12.27
C PRO A 575 -4.51 16.98 -11.41
N GLY A 576 -4.95 17.81 -10.49
CA GLY A 576 -4.10 18.51 -9.52
C GLY A 576 -4.13 17.90 -8.13
N ASN A 577 -4.23 18.76 -7.10
CA ASN A 577 -4.18 18.33 -5.71
C ASN A 577 -5.56 17.99 -5.12
N ALA A 578 -6.63 18.64 -5.55
CA ALA A 578 -7.95 18.46 -4.96
C ALA A 578 -8.56 17.07 -5.23
N VAL A 579 -9.23 16.51 -4.21
CA VAL A 579 -10.18 15.39 -4.33
C VAL A 579 -11.53 15.87 -3.83
N ILE A 580 -12.52 15.92 -4.70
CA ILE A 580 -13.86 16.42 -4.38
C ILE A 580 -14.78 15.23 -4.13
N TYR A 581 -15.41 15.20 -2.97
CA TYR A 581 -16.44 14.25 -2.60
C TYR A 581 -17.79 14.95 -2.48
N LEU A 582 -18.80 14.42 -3.16
CA LEU A 582 -20.19 14.84 -3.07
C LEU A 582 -21.05 13.64 -2.72
N ASP A 583 -22.08 13.85 -1.89
CA ASP A 583 -23.11 12.84 -1.68
C ASP A 583 -24.52 13.40 -1.54
N TYR A 584 -25.46 12.47 -1.51
CA TYR A 584 -26.87 12.67 -1.19
C TYR A 584 -27.38 11.42 -0.47
N VAL A 585 -27.66 11.57 0.82
CA VAL A 585 -28.15 10.49 1.67
C VAL A 585 -29.65 10.61 1.85
N SER A 586 -30.39 9.56 1.51
CA SER A 586 -31.84 9.50 1.65
C SER A 586 -32.27 8.31 2.51
N ALA A 587 -33.35 8.49 3.23
CA ALA A 587 -33.99 7.44 3.99
C ALA A 587 -34.80 6.51 3.09
N LEU A 588 -34.63 5.18 3.26
CA LEU A 588 -35.41 4.14 2.62
C LEU A 588 -36.46 3.55 3.56
N ALA A 589 -36.37 3.83 4.85
CA ALA A 589 -37.32 3.46 5.91
C ALA A 589 -37.23 4.49 7.06
N ASP A 590 -38.17 4.48 7.96
CA ASP A 590 -38.10 5.27 9.19
C ASP A 590 -36.96 4.78 10.09
N GLY A 591 -36.30 5.70 10.78
CA GLY A 591 -35.21 5.36 11.68
C GLY A 591 -34.73 6.51 12.56
N THR A 592 -33.76 6.19 13.40
CA THR A 592 -33.11 7.18 14.28
C THR A 592 -31.61 7.07 14.11
N ILE A 593 -30.97 8.13 13.62
CA ILE A 593 -29.51 8.26 13.68
C ILE A 593 -29.14 8.59 15.12
N THR A 594 -28.25 7.82 15.71
CA THR A 594 -27.70 8.08 17.05
C THR A 594 -26.25 8.57 17.00
N LYS A 595 -25.58 8.36 15.85
CA LYS A 595 -24.24 8.90 15.60
C LYS A 595 -24.01 9.06 14.10
N GLU A 596 -23.46 10.16 13.70
CA GLU A 596 -23.00 10.47 12.37
C GLU A 596 -21.48 10.63 12.37
N GLN A 597 -20.80 9.94 11.47
CA GLN A 597 -19.36 9.99 11.27
C GLN A 597 -19.11 10.12 9.77
N GLY A 598 -19.48 11.29 9.22
CA GLY A 598 -19.45 11.56 7.77
C GLY A 598 -18.05 11.82 7.27
N GLY A 599 -17.62 11.03 6.31
CA GLY A 599 -16.23 10.95 5.89
C GLY A 599 -15.34 10.35 6.98
N LEU A 600 -14.29 9.69 6.59
CA LEU A 600 -13.30 9.19 7.52
C LEU A 600 -11.92 9.30 6.87
N THR A 601 -11.09 10.14 7.45
CA THR A 601 -9.67 10.12 7.18
C THR A 601 -8.98 9.40 8.32
N ALA A 602 -8.44 8.22 8.06
CA ALA A 602 -7.61 7.49 9.01
C ALA A 602 -6.15 7.81 8.71
N ILE A 603 -5.44 8.29 9.70
CA ILE A 603 -4.05 8.71 9.58
C ILE A 603 -3.23 7.80 10.48
N SER A 604 -2.32 7.04 9.88
CA SER A 604 -1.33 6.28 10.61
C SER A 604 -0.14 7.16 10.91
N VAL A 605 0.30 7.19 12.15
CA VAL A 605 1.65 7.65 12.46
C VAL A 605 2.56 6.47 12.21
N ASP A 606 3.62 6.67 11.47
CA ASP A 606 4.63 5.66 11.43
C ASP A 606 5.34 5.53 12.79
N GLU A 607 6.02 4.42 12.95
CA GLU A 607 6.74 4.11 14.17
C GLU A 607 7.92 5.06 14.45
N LEU A 608 8.33 5.83 13.44
CA LEU A 608 9.53 6.66 13.51
C LEU A 608 9.30 7.90 14.36
N THR A 609 8.21 8.63 14.09
CA THR A 609 7.96 9.90 14.78
C THR A 609 7.19 9.77 16.07
N LYS A 610 6.23 8.85 16.15
CA LYS A 610 5.37 8.57 17.32
C LYS A 610 4.69 9.81 17.92
N THR A 611 4.54 10.88 17.18
CA THR A 611 4.00 12.15 17.65
C THR A 611 2.48 12.20 17.54
N HIS A 612 1.85 12.92 18.47
CA HIS A 612 0.43 13.28 18.35
C HIS A 612 0.23 14.30 17.24
N ARG A 613 -0.93 14.24 16.58
CA ARG A 613 -1.25 15.11 15.45
C ARG A 613 -1.50 16.54 15.90
N LYS A 614 -1.07 17.49 15.07
CA LYS A 614 -1.33 18.90 15.23
C LYS A 614 -2.43 19.34 14.27
N LEU A 615 -3.50 19.93 14.80
CA LEU A 615 -4.60 20.44 14.02
C LEU A 615 -4.52 21.95 13.92
N TYR A 616 -4.77 22.46 12.72
CA TYR A 616 -4.93 23.88 12.43
C TYR A 616 -6.34 24.10 11.91
N TYR A 617 -7.07 25.01 12.50
CA TYR A 617 -8.44 25.35 12.12
C TYR A 617 -8.81 26.72 12.66
N ASP A 618 -9.66 27.45 11.95
CA ASP A 618 -10.25 28.72 12.39
C ASP A 618 -9.24 29.69 13.02
N ASN A 619 -8.10 29.94 12.34
CA ASN A 619 -6.98 30.79 12.79
C ASN A 619 -6.33 30.36 14.13
N THR A 620 -6.52 29.13 14.55
CA THR A 620 -5.91 28.55 15.74
C THR A 620 -5.23 27.24 15.43
N HIS A 621 -4.50 26.72 16.39
CA HIS A 621 -3.97 25.36 16.29
C HIS A 621 -4.05 24.66 17.64
N LYS A 622 -4.15 23.34 17.61
CA LYS A 622 -4.15 22.52 18.80
C LYS A 622 -3.33 21.24 18.56
N GLN A 623 -2.39 21.00 19.45
CA GLN A 623 -1.73 19.70 19.53
C GLN A 623 -2.69 18.72 20.22
N SER A 624 -2.92 17.58 19.63
CA SER A 624 -3.62 16.51 20.32
C SER A 624 -2.73 15.96 21.44
N ASP A 625 -3.33 15.61 22.56
CA ASP A 625 -2.67 14.90 23.65
C ASP A 625 -3.15 13.46 23.77
N GLY A 626 -4.00 13.04 22.83
CA GLY A 626 -4.56 11.71 22.81
C GLY A 626 -5.58 11.41 23.92
N SER A 627 -5.83 12.35 24.79
CA SER A 627 -6.67 12.11 26.00
C SER A 627 -8.16 12.18 25.73
N GLN A 628 -8.58 12.90 24.66
CA GLN A 628 -10.00 13.14 24.37
C GLN A 628 -10.29 13.20 22.89
N PHE A 629 -11.45 12.68 22.53
CA PHE A 629 -12.05 12.97 21.24
C PHE A 629 -12.51 14.45 21.19
N MET A 630 -12.04 15.18 20.19
CA MET A 630 -12.33 16.60 20.02
C MET A 630 -13.42 16.81 18.99
N THR A 631 -14.31 17.77 19.25
CA THR A 631 -15.25 18.29 18.27
C THR A 631 -15.11 19.80 18.16
N PHE A 632 -15.19 20.32 16.94
CA PHE A 632 -15.08 21.75 16.67
C PHE A 632 -15.89 22.14 15.42
N ILE A 633 -16.23 23.41 15.31
CA ILE A 633 -16.85 23.96 14.10
C ILE A 633 -15.78 24.74 13.36
N SER A 634 -15.54 24.37 12.14
CA SER A 634 -14.68 25.10 11.22
C SER A 634 -15.02 24.72 9.78
N PRO A 635 -14.94 25.63 8.82
CA PRO A 635 -15.11 25.29 7.40
C PRO A 635 -13.92 24.48 6.84
N TRP A 636 -12.82 24.42 7.55
CA TRP A 636 -11.61 23.72 7.16
C TRP A 636 -10.81 23.21 8.36
N VAL A 637 -9.99 22.23 8.11
CA VAL A 637 -8.97 21.75 9.04
C VAL A 637 -7.74 21.31 8.24
N ASN A 638 -6.57 21.58 8.78
CA ASN A 638 -5.31 20.99 8.30
C ASN A 638 -4.69 20.15 9.40
N VAL A 639 -4.17 18.99 9.02
CA VAL A 639 -3.47 18.07 9.92
C VAL A 639 -2.00 18.11 9.57
N ASP A 640 -1.15 18.47 10.54
CA ASP A 640 0.32 18.45 10.49
C ASP A 640 0.95 19.29 9.37
N ASN A 641 0.28 20.31 8.84
CA ASN A 641 0.66 21.01 7.61
C ASN A 641 0.89 20.06 6.42
N ALA A 642 0.13 18.99 6.35
CA ALA A 642 0.26 17.95 5.33
C ALA A 642 -1.06 17.58 4.65
N LEU A 643 -2.16 17.58 5.38
CA LEU A 643 -3.49 17.22 4.88
C LEU A 643 -4.48 18.33 5.14
N GLY A 644 -4.99 18.94 4.07
CA GLY A 644 -6.08 19.90 4.13
C GLY A 644 -7.44 19.26 3.87
N ILE A 645 -8.45 19.59 4.65
CA ILE A 645 -9.83 19.15 4.46
C ILE A 645 -10.75 20.33 4.58
N ILE A 646 -11.64 20.52 3.61
CA ILE A 646 -12.63 21.59 3.55
C ILE A 646 -14.01 20.97 3.56
N SER A 647 -14.88 21.46 4.47
CA SER A 647 -16.27 21.05 4.56
C SER A 647 -17.10 22.23 5.07
N HIS A 648 -17.71 22.97 4.12
CA HIS A 648 -18.59 24.09 4.46
C HIS A 648 -19.96 23.56 4.89
N SER A 649 -20.03 23.06 6.11
CA SER A 649 -21.26 22.59 6.73
C SER A 649 -21.44 23.24 8.11
N ASP A 650 -22.66 23.30 8.61
CA ASP A 650 -23.00 23.72 9.97
C ASP A 650 -22.74 22.61 11.02
N LYS A 651 -22.26 21.44 10.57
CA LYS A 651 -21.98 20.32 11.44
C LYS A 651 -20.59 20.42 12.06
N LEU A 652 -20.41 19.73 13.17
CA LEU A 652 -19.10 19.60 13.81
C LEU A 652 -18.16 18.76 12.94
N MET A 653 -16.89 19.06 13.01
CA MET A 653 -15.82 18.12 12.70
C MET A 653 -15.46 17.35 13.96
N GLY A 654 -15.10 16.08 13.81
CA GLY A 654 -14.68 15.22 14.91
C GLY A 654 -13.26 14.71 14.70
N PHE A 655 -12.42 14.81 15.72
CA PHE A 655 -11.05 14.30 15.66
C PHE A 655 -10.66 13.58 16.93
N GLY A 656 -9.92 12.50 16.77
CA GLY A 656 -9.25 11.84 17.88
C GLY A 656 -8.04 11.05 17.38
N ASP A 657 -6.98 11.12 18.14
CA ASP A 657 -5.81 10.28 17.95
C ASP A 657 -5.51 9.50 19.21
N ARG A 658 -4.94 8.33 19.05
CA ARG A 658 -4.51 7.49 20.17
C ARG A 658 -3.37 6.57 19.77
N ARG A 659 -2.60 6.17 20.75
CA ARG A 659 -1.68 5.04 20.65
C ARG A 659 -2.40 3.77 21.10
N ASN A 660 -2.24 2.71 20.37
CA ASN A 660 -2.67 1.40 20.83
C ASN A 660 -1.61 0.79 21.79
N ASN A 661 -1.93 -0.36 22.37
CA ASN A 661 -1.02 -1.10 23.27
C ASN A 661 0.34 -1.44 22.62
N ASN A 662 0.46 -1.30 21.32
CA ASN A 662 1.65 -1.59 20.55
C ASN A 662 2.40 -0.33 20.11
N SER A 663 2.15 0.81 20.73
CA SER A 663 2.81 2.07 20.48
C SER A 663 2.51 2.72 19.10
N ILE A 664 1.55 2.19 18.35
CA ILE A 664 1.17 2.75 17.06
C ILE A 664 0.12 3.83 17.27
N MET A 665 0.43 5.03 16.79
CA MET A 665 -0.50 6.14 16.77
C MET A 665 -1.49 5.96 15.62
N THR A 666 -2.77 6.11 15.91
CA THR A 666 -3.81 6.23 14.88
C THR A 666 -4.63 7.46 15.14
N ALA A 667 -4.90 8.21 14.09
CA ALA A 667 -5.79 9.35 14.14
C ALA A 667 -6.97 9.13 13.21
N LYS A 668 -8.14 9.62 13.62
CA LYS A 668 -9.36 9.61 12.82
C LYS A 668 -9.93 11.01 12.77
N LEU A 669 -10.22 11.47 11.57
CA LEU A 669 -10.88 12.73 11.34
C LEU A 669 -12.18 12.50 10.57
N TYR A 670 -13.25 13.11 11.05
CA TYR A 670 -14.57 13.09 10.45
C TYR A 670 -14.93 14.52 10.04
N PRO A 671 -15.01 14.85 8.76
CA PRO A 671 -15.41 16.18 8.27
C PRO A 671 -16.85 16.58 8.66
N SER A 672 -17.70 15.59 8.95
CA SER A 672 -19.06 15.80 9.42
C SER A 672 -19.34 14.85 10.58
N TYR A 673 -19.55 15.37 11.77
CA TYR A 673 -19.75 14.58 12.98
C TYR A 673 -20.95 15.05 13.79
N SER A 674 -21.75 14.12 14.26
CA SER A 674 -22.77 14.37 15.28
C SER A 674 -22.97 13.15 16.16
N ALA A 675 -23.04 13.36 17.47
CA ALA A 675 -23.47 12.38 18.46
C ALA A 675 -24.91 12.61 18.94
N GLU A 676 -25.61 13.57 18.34
CA GLU A 676 -27.00 13.87 18.68
C GLU A 676 -27.95 12.90 17.98
N SER A 677 -28.97 12.49 18.71
CA SER A 677 -29.98 11.59 18.18
C SER A 677 -30.97 12.36 17.30
N ARG A 678 -31.19 11.89 16.07
CA ARG A 678 -32.10 12.49 15.10
C ARG A 678 -33.00 11.43 14.46
N GLN A 679 -34.34 11.65 14.54
CA GLN A 679 -35.31 10.83 13.80
C GLN A 679 -35.37 11.28 12.35
N PHE A 680 -35.65 10.34 11.45
CA PHE A 680 -35.89 10.57 10.04
C PHE A 680 -36.99 9.63 9.53
N HIS A 681 -37.67 10.03 8.47
CA HIS A 681 -38.76 9.31 7.86
C HIS A 681 -38.43 8.81 6.46
N ASN A 682 -39.09 7.76 6.04
CA ASN A 682 -38.93 7.19 4.69
C ASN A 682 -39.09 8.29 3.61
N GLY A 683 -38.14 8.35 2.68
CA GLY A 683 -38.09 9.34 1.60
C GLY A 683 -37.44 10.67 1.97
N GLU A 684 -37.13 10.91 3.25
CA GLU A 684 -36.49 12.14 3.72
C GLU A 684 -35.02 12.22 3.23
N LYS A 685 -34.58 13.44 2.89
CA LYS A 685 -33.17 13.77 2.72
C LYS A 685 -32.49 13.80 4.10
N VAL A 686 -31.59 12.90 4.33
CA VAL A 686 -30.87 12.75 5.59
C VAL A 686 -29.64 13.63 5.61
N ASP A 687 -28.89 13.67 4.50
CA ASP A 687 -27.65 14.43 4.38
C ASP A 687 -27.34 14.80 2.92
N CYS A 688 -26.47 15.80 2.73
CA CYS A 688 -25.99 16.21 1.43
C CYS A 688 -24.65 16.94 1.62
N ARG A 689 -23.55 16.22 1.49
CA ARG A 689 -22.22 16.70 1.90
C ARG A 689 -21.36 17.06 0.70
N ASN A 690 -20.52 18.07 0.90
CA ASN A 690 -19.45 18.49 0.01
C ASN A 690 -18.17 18.54 0.83
N VAL A 691 -17.20 17.74 0.46
CA VAL A 691 -15.89 17.70 1.13
C VAL A 691 -14.80 17.72 0.08
N VAL A 692 -13.77 18.54 0.32
CA VAL A 692 -12.57 18.54 -0.52
C VAL A 692 -11.37 18.18 0.33
N TYR A 693 -10.56 17.30 -0.21
CA TYR A 693 -9.32 16.81 0.41
C TYR A 693 -8.13 17.25 -0.41
N TYR A 694 -7.09 17.68 0.27
CA TYR A 694 -5.81 18.06 -0.32
C TYR A 694 -4.68 17.37 0.43
N SER A 695 -3.67 16.92 -0.29
CA SER A 695 -2.47 16.40 0.30
C SER A 695 -1.28 17.35 0.03
N ASN A 696 -0.25 17.29 0.86
CA ASN A 696 0.94 18.13 0.74
C ASN A 696 0.64 19.64 0.69
N ILE A 697 -0.21 20.11 1.58
CA ILE A 697 -0.69 21.49 1.67
C ILE A 697 -0.64 21.94 3.14
N ASP A 698 -0.15 23.15 3.41
CA ASP A 698 -0.09 23.70 4.75
C ASP A 698 -1.43 24.31 5.22
N ALA A 699 -1.45 24.76 6.46
CA ALA A 699 -2.65 25.37 7.04
C ALA A 699 -3.04 26.70 6.36
N THR A 700 -2.06 27.48 5.91
CA THR A 700 -2.31 28.75 5.22
C THR A 700 -2.94 28.51 3.85
N GLU A 701 -2.38 27.56 3.11
CA GLU A 701 -2.91 27.14 1.81
C GLU A 701 -4.31 26.51 1.96
N THR A 702 -4.51 25.68 3.00
CA THR A 702 -5.82 25.07 3.27
C THR A 702 -6.87 26.15 3.55
N LYS A 703 -6.51 27.16 4.33
CA LYS A 703 -7.41 28.29 4.57
C LYS A 703 -7.73 29.04 3.27
N LEU A 704 -6.73 29.31 2.46
CA LEU A 704 -6.92 29.99 1.18
C LEU A 704 -7.85 29.18 0.26
N MET A 705 -7.65 27.87 0.17
CA MET A 705 -8.54 26.99 -0.60
C MET A 705 -9.94 26.94 -0.04
N SER A 706 -10.10 27.03 1.29
CA SER A 706 -11.41 27.15 1.92
C SER A 706 -12.11 28.47 1.60
N ASP A 707 -11.37 29.56 1.52
CA ASP A 707 -11.92 30.86 1.14
C ASP A 707 -12.40 30.86 -0.34
N GLU A 708 -11.76 30.07 -1.20
CA GLU A 708 -12.13 29.89 -2.61
C GLU A 708 -13.20 28.81 -2.84
N PHE A 709 -13.47 27.96 -1.85
CA PHE A 709 -14.43 26.87 -1.98
C PHE A 709 -15.87 27.37 -1.92
N ILE A 710 -16.72 26.88 -2.83
CA ILE A 710 -18.16 27.22 -2.86
C ILE A 710 -18.98 25.94 -2.95
N SER A 711 -19.81 25.70 -1.94
CA SER A 711 -20.89 24.72 -2.04
C SER A 711 -22.00 25.25 -2.93
N LEU A 712 -22.43 24.43 -3.87
CA LEU A 712 -23.55 24.75 -4.76
C LEU A 712 -24.87 24.07 -4.34
N THR A 713 -24.87 23.30 -3.25
CA THR A 713 -26.01 22.49 -2.80
C THR A 713 -27.33 23.28 -2.72
N ASP A 714 -27.29 24.45 -2.11
CA ASP A 714 -28.49 25.31 -1.91
C ASP A 714 -28.93 26.05 -3.20
N LYS A 715 -28.09 25.99 -4.25
CA LYS A 715 -28.36 26.63 -5.54
C LYS A 715 -28.90 25.66 -6.57
N LEU A 716 -28.84 24.36 -6.26
CA LEU A 716 -29.23 23.28 -7.15
C LEU A 716 -30.60 22.70 -6.77
N PRO A 717 -31.32 22.09 -7.71
CA PRO A 717 -32.57 21.39 -7.41
C PRO A 717 -32.37 20.24 -6.39
N GLU A 718 -33.41 19.89 -5.69
CA GLU A 718 -33.41 18.74 -4.80
C GLU A 718 -32.97 17.48 -5.55
N GLY A 719 -32.08 16.69 -4.94
CA GLY A 719 -31.49 15.49 -5.54
C GLY A 719 -30.19 15.76 -6.32
N TRP A 720 -29.79 17.02 -6.39
CA TRP A 720 -28.50 17.43 -6.93
C TRP A 720 -27.54 17.86 -5.83
N ASN A 721 -26.25 17.79 -6.13
CA ASN A 721 -25.19 18.37 -5.31
C ASN A 721 -24.07 18.90 -6.22
N GLY A 722 -23.31 19.86 -5.74
CA GLY A 722 -22.22 20.44 -6.51
C GLY A 722 -21.27 21.29 -5.68
N ALA A 723 -20.06 21.44 -6.20
CA ALA A 723 -19.01 22.23 -5.58
C ALA A 723 -18.10 22.90 -6.60
N LEU A 724 -17.59 24.07 -6.22
CA LEU A 724 -16.41 24.69 -6.82
C LEU A 724 -15.26 24.58 -5.84
N ALA A 725 -14.11 24.11 -6.30
CA ALA A 725 -12.87 24.02 -5.54
C ALA A 725 -11.71 24.62 -6.35
N ALA A 726 -10.65 25.01 -5.67
CA ALA A 726 -9.44 25.51 -6.30
C ALA A 726 -8.21 24.72 -5.80
N ASP A 727 -7.18 24.65 -6.60
CA ASP A 727 -5.85 24.18 -6.18
C ASP A 727 -4.96 25.38 -5.78
N PRO A 728 -3.90 25.16 -4.98
CA PRO A 728 -2.95 26.21 -4.61
C PRO A 728 -2.31 26.91 -5.82
N ASP A 729 -2.19 26.26 -6.95
CA ASP A 729 -1.69 26.84 -8.20
C ASP A 729 -2.71 27.78 -8.89
N GLY A 730 -3.94 27.84 -8.36
CA GLY A 730 -5.03 28.65 -8.91
C GLY A 730 -5.94 27.91 -9.89
N THR A 731 -5.65 26.66 -10.25
CA THR A 731 -6.57 25.83 -11.04
C THR A 731 -7.89 25.66 -10.32
N ARG A 732 -9.01 25.77 -11.02
CA ARG A 732 -10.34 25.65 -10.45
C ARG A 732 -11.12 24.50 -11.05
N TYR A 733 -11.89 23.84 -10.20
CA TYR A 733 -12.67 22.66 -10.54
C TYR A 733 -14.14 22.90 -10.20
N LEU A 734 -15.00 22.55 -11.16
CA LEU A 734 -16.44 22.44 -10.96
C LEU A 734 -16.83 20.97 -10.95
N MET A 735 -17.59 20.54 -9.98
CA MET A 735 -18.23 19.23 -9.97
C MET A 735 -19.73 19.39 -9.71
N LEU A 736 -20.55 18.84 -10.60
CA LEU A 736 -22.00 18.76 -10.46
C LEU A 736 -22.45 17.32 -10.55
N SER A 737 -23.29 16.88 -9.62
CA SER A 737 -23.81 15.51 -9.56
C SER A 737 -25.33 15.52 -9.43
N ASN A 738 -25.98 14.73 -10.29
CA ASN A 738 -27.42 14.45 -10.18
C ASN A 738 -27.61 13.09 -9.51
N PHE A 739 -28.01 13.06 -8.26
CA PHE A 739 -28.20 11.82 -7.52
C PHE A 739 -29.61 11.23 -7.60
N LYS A 740 -30.62 12.08 -7.72
CA LYS A 740 -32.01 11.61 -7.59
C LYS A 740 -33.04 12.37 -8.44
N SER A 741 -32.66 13.42 -9.14
CA SER A 741 -33.63 14.29 -9.79
C SER A 741 -33.83 13.99 -11.26
N ASP A 742 -35.05 14.09 -11.77
CA ASP A 742 -35.41 14.11 -13.19
C ASP A 742 -35.37 15.53 -13.79
N LYS A 743 -35.07 16.53 -12.96
CA LYS A 743 -35.05 17.93 -13.34
C LYS A 743 -33.69 18.37 -13.85
N LYS A 744 -33.69 19.31 -14.79
CA LYS A 744 -32.48 20.05 -15.15
C LYS A 744 -32.09 20.99 -14.01
N ALA A 745 -30.80 21.20 -13.82
CA ALA A 745 -30.30 22.24 -12.94
C ALA A 745 -30.11 23.54 -13.72
N GLU A 746 -30.67 24.64 -13.19
CA GLU A 746 -30.45 26.00 -13.68
C GLU A 746 -30.09 26.87 -12.49
N PHE A 747 -28.93 27.50 -12.48
CA PHE A 747 -28.46 28.34 -11.39
C PHE A 747 -27.51 29.42 -11.87
N GLU A 748 -27.39 30.49 -11.10
CA GLU A 748 -26.37 31.51 -11.32
C GLU A 748 -25.04 31.01 -10.74
N MET A 749 -24.00 31.05 -11.55
CA MET A 749 -22.67 30.72 -11.11
C MET A 749 -22.18 31.80 -10.14
N PRO A 750 -21.73 31.40 -8.95
CA PRO A 750 -21.20 32.41 -8.01
C PRO A 750 -19.83 32.89 -8.53
N VAL A 751 -19.55 34.16 -8.22
CA VAL A 751 -18.25 34.78 -8.48
C VAL A 751 -17.38 34.54 -7.25
N THR A 752 -16.19 33.97 -7.45
CA THR A 752 -15.22 33.82 -6.36
C THR A 752 -14.51 35.15 -6.07
N PRO A 753 -13.84 35.31 -4.91
CA PRO A 753 -13.04 36.49 -4.60
C PRO A 753 -11.96 36.83 -5.66
N LEU A 754 -11.49 35.84 -6.41
CA LEU A 754 -10.58 36.08 -7.56
C LEU A 754 -11.31 36.40 -8.86
N GLY A 755 -12.60 36.52 -8.85
CA GLY A 755 -13.37 37.28 -9.84
C GLY A 755 -13.88 36.55 -11.06
N ILE A 756 -13.60 35.23 -11.28
CA ILE A 756 -13.98 34.59 -12.53
C ILE A 756 -14.73 33.28 -12.31
N PRO A 757 -15.97 33.13 -12.82
CA PRO A 757 -16.67 31.86 -12.77
C PRO A 757 -16.08 30.85 -13.75
N VAL A 758 -15.90 29.60 -13.27
CA VAL A 758 -15.62 28.46 -14.16
C VAL A 758 -16.94 28.02 -14.79
N VAL A 759 -17.09 28.20 -16.09
CA VAL A 759 -18.32 27.83 -16.80
C VAL A 759 -17.99 26.77 -17.85
N SER A 760 -18.53 25.59 -17.70
CA SER A 760 -18.35 24.51 -18.66
C SER A 760 -19.32 24.53 -19.84
N HIS A 761 -20.22 25.48 -19.87
CA HIS A 761 -21.24 25.63 -20.90
C HIS A 761 -21.47 27.10 -21.25
N PRO A 762 -21.73 27.46 -22.53
CA PRO A 762 -22.09 28.81 -22.86
C PRO A 762 -23.43 29.18 -22.20
N SER A 763 -23.38 29.90 -21.10
CA SER A 763 -24.56 30.48 -20.49
C SER A 763 -24.54 31.96 -20.72
N PHE A 764 -25.68 32.46 -21.09
CA PHE A 764 -25.89 33.89 -21.17
C PHE A 764 -26.07 34.46 -19.76
N MET A 765 -25.36 35.53 -19.45
CA MET A 765 -25.55 36.31 -18.22
C MET A 765 -25.33 35.57 -16.89
N GLY A 766 -24.29 34.70 -16.80
CA GLY A 766 -23.95 34.05 -15.54
C GLY A 766 -24.88 32.90 -15.12
N LYS A 767 -25.87 32.54 -15.96
CA LYS A 767 -26.71 31.37 -15.72
C LYS A 767 -26.16 30.12 -16.41
N LEU A 768 -26.04 29.05 -15.66
CA LEU A 768 -25.69 27.71 -16.14
C LEU A 768 -26.95 26.84 -16.16
N SER A 769 -27.23 26.21 -17.32
CA SER A 769 -28.27 25.20 -17.46
C SER A 769 -27.62 23.86 -17.80
N VAL A 770 -27.78 22.88 -16.92
CA VAL A 770 -27.14 21.58 -17.05
C VAL A 770 -28.19 20.47 -16.99
N SER A 771 -28.07 19.51 -17.90
CA SER A 771 -28.85 18.27 -17.91
C SER A 771 -27.90 17.10 -17.72
N ILE A 772 -28.01 16.43 -16.58
CA ILE A 772 -27.23 15.25 -16.24
C ILE A 772 -28.21 14.13 -15.90
N GLU A 773 -28.01 12.96 -16.45
CA GLU A 773 -28.81 11.78 -16.10
C GLU A 773 -28.63 11.43 -14.61
N GLN A 774 -29.64 10.76 -14.04
CA GLN A 774 -29.61 10.34 -12.66
C GLN A 774 -28.39 9.44 -12.37
N ASN A 775 -27.77 9.60 -11.23
CA ASN A 775 -26.54 8.94 -10.80
C ASN A 775 -25.30 9.21 -11.69
N ASN A 776 -25.28 10.36 -12.34
CA ASN A 776 -24.13 10.81 -13.11
C ASN A 776 -23.60 12.15 -12.63
N SER A 777 -22.37 12.46 -13.02
CA SER A 777 -21.69 13.71 -12.70
C SER A 777 -21.09 14.35 -13.96
N VAL A 778 -20.96 15.67 -13.89
CA VAL A 778 -20.16 16.45 -14.85
C VAL A 778 -19.09 17.17 -14.05
N VAL A 779 -17.88 17.15 -14.56
CA VAL A 779 -16.72 17.84 -14.00
C VAL A 779 -16.09 18.74 -15.05
N SER A 780 -15.44 19.76 -14.57
CA SER A 780 -14.73 20.72 -15.42
C SER A 780 -13.56 21.30 -14.66
N ALA A 781 -12.48 21.59 -15.35
CA ALA A 781 -11.30 22.25 -14.81
C ALA A 781 -10.95 23.46 -15.68
N THR A 782 -10.46 24.55 -15.08
CA THR A 782 -9.91 25.67 -15.83
C THR A 782 -8.55 26.09 -15.32
N ARG A 783 -7.66 26.32 -16.27
CA ARG A 783 -6.29 26.82 -16.09
C ARG A 783 -6.10 28.18 -16.75
N ILE A 784 -7.16 28.74 -17.38
CA ILE A 784 -7.11 29.99 -18.17
C ILE A 784 -8.05 31.00 -17.54
N PHE A 785 -7.53 32.16 -17.18
CA PHE A 785 -8.24 33.24 -16.49
C PHE A 785 -8.10 34.54 -17.22
N VAL A 786 -9.11 35.39 -17.08
CA VAL A 786 -9.11 36.76 -17.60
C VAL A 786 -9.50 37.69 -16.47
N ASP A 787 -8.73 38.73 -16.25
CA ASP A 787 -8.90 39.66 -15.15
C ASP A 787 -10.00 40.74 -15.39
N ASP A 788 -11.03 40.45 -16.19
CA ASP A 788 -12.11 41.37 -16.49
C ASP A 788 -13.48 40.70 -16.42
N ALA A 789 -14.34 41.21 -15.52
CA ALA A 789 -15.69 40.70 -15.29
C ALA A 789 -16.66 40.87 -16.47
N SER A 790 -16.30 41.68 -17.47
CA SER A 790 -17.10 41.85 -18.70
C SER A 790 -16.88 40.73 -19.71
N LEU A 791 -15.88 39.86 -19.45
CA LEU A 791 -15.55 38.70 -20.27
C LEU A 791 -16.03 37.41 -19.60
N SER A 792 -16.49 36.47 -20.38
CA SER A 792 -16.78 35.11 -19.88
C SER A 792 -15.82 34.10 -20.48
N THR A 793 -15.31 33.22 -19.64
CA THR A 793 -14.47 32.09 -20.07
C THR A 793 -15.34 30.85 -20.23
N VAL A 794 -15.32 30.26 -21.42
CA VAL A 794 -16.03 29.03 -21.73
C VAL A 794 -15.00 27.94 -21.97
N LEU A 795 -15.03 26.90 -21.14
CA LEU A 795 -14.08 25.79 -21.25
C LEU A 795 -14.37 24.95 -22.49
N ASP A 796 -13.32 24.48 -23.14
CA ASP A 796 -13.41 23.41 -24.13
C ASP A 796 -13.41 22.06 -23.41
N LYS A 797 -13.75 20.97 -24.10
CA LYS A 797 -13.59 19.60 -23.61
C LYS A 797 -12.12 19.28 -23.31
N ASP A 798 -11.23 19.93 -24.01
CA ASP A 798 -9.81 19.94 -23.73
C ASP A 798 -9.55 20.95 -22.59
N THR A 799 -9.11 20.44 -21.43
CA THR A 799 -8.79 21.25 -20.25
C THR A 799 -7.65 22.27 -20.48
N ASN A 800 -6.90 22.11 -21.56
CA ASN A 800 -5.85 23.04 -21.97
C ASN A 800 -6.37 24.17 -22.88
N SER A 801 -7.65 24.20 -23.19
CA SER A 801 -8.24 25.23 -24.03
C SER A 801 -9.45 25.89 -23.39
N ALA A 802 -9.58 27.19 -23.63
CA ALA A 802 -10.78 27.93 -23.25
C ALA A 802 -11.14 28.94 -24.32
N TYR A 803 -12.43 29.24 -24.42
CA TYR A 803 -12.93 30.33 -25.26
C TYR A 803 -13.23 31.51 -24.36
N ILE A 804 -12.64 32.67 -24.69
CA ILE A 804 -12.91 33.93 -24.00
C ILE A 804 -13.87 34.71 -24.83
N GLN A 805 -15.04 35.01 -24.27
CA GLN A 805 -16.11 35.74 -24.96
C GLN A 805 -16.26 37.14 -24.38
N ASN A 806 -16.24 38.14 -25.22
CA ASN A 806 -16.50 39.51 -24.89
C ASN A 806 -18.01 39.83 -24.98
N MET A 807 -18.69 39.78 -23.83
CA MET A 807 -20.13 40.01 -23.75
C MET A 807 -20.53 41.48 -23.99
N ALA A 808 -19.64 42.39 -23.68
CA ALA A 808 -19.89 43.81 -23.85
C ALA A 808 -19.70 44.33 -25.26
N LYS A 809 -19.11 43.51 -26.13
CA LYS A 809 -18.74 43.83 -27.53
C LYS A 809 -17.88 45.09 -27.67
N HIS A 810 -17.18 45.48 -26.66
CA HIS A 810 -16.18 46.52 -26.73
C HIS A 810 -14.82 45.91 -27.05
N GLU A 811 -14.28 46.26 -28.21
CA GLU A 811 -12.92 45.87 -28.56
C GLU A 811 -11.94 46.45 -27.54
N GLY A 812 -11.17 45.60 -26.90
CA GLY A 812 -10.25 45.95 -25.81
C GLY A 812 -9.07 45.04 -25.71
N GLU A 813 -8.07 45.49 -25.03
CA GLU A 813 -6.92 44.66 -24.63
C GLU A 813 -7.16 44.17 -23.20
N TYR A 814 -7.02 42.85 -23.02
CA TYR A 814 -7.31 42.16 -21.75
C TYR A 814 -6.14 41.31 -21.36
N ASN A 815 -5.89 41.24 -20.06
CA ASN A 815 -4.86 40.40 -19.52
C ASN A 815 -5.38 38.96 -19.33
N VAL A 816 -4.75 38.03 -20.01
CA VAL A 816 -5.06 36.60 -19.91
C VAL A 816 -3.92 35.90 -19.20
N ARG A 817 -4.29 35.15 -18.17
CA ARG A 817 -3.38 34.35 -17.37
C ARG A 817 -3.66 32.87 -17.61
N ALA A 818 -2.62 32.08 -17.82
CA ALA A 818 -2.73 30.65 -17.95
C ALA A 818 -1.72 29.93 -17.03
N ILE A 819 -2.18 28.86 -16.39
CA ILE A 819 -1.34 27.99 -15.59
C ILE A 819 -0.78 26.92 -16.54
N THR A 820 0.51 27.00 -16.82
CA THR A 820 1.22 26.06 -17.71
C THR A 820 2.12 25.13 -16.88
N ASP A 821 2.66 24.09 -17.53
CA ASP A 821 3.57 23.16 -16.88
C ASP A 821 4.89 23.83 -16.43
N ASN A 822 5.20 25.04 -16.99
CA ASN A 822 6.38 25.83 -16.64
C ASN A 822 6.07 27.01 -15.71
N GLY A 823 4.86 27.08 -15.15
CA GLY A 823 4.39 28.16 -14.29
C GLY A 823 3.32 29.04 -14.95
N ILE A 824 3.05 30.19 -14.32
CA ILE A 824 2.02 31.11 -14.79
C ILE A 824 2.55 31.95 -15.95
N VAL A 825 1.82 31.95 -17.05
CA VAL A 825 2.05 32.81 -18.22
C VAL A 825 0.96 33.88 -18.29
N GLU A 826 1.34 35.13 -18.43
CA GLU A 826 0.42 36.26 -18.62
C GLU A 826 0.66 36.90 -20.00
N LYS A 827 -0.42 37.09 -20.73
CA LYS A 827 -0.41 37.80 -22.02
C LYS A 827 -1.54 38.80 -22.14
N THR A 828 -1.24 40.00 -22.57
CA THR A 828 -2.27 40.97 -22.99
C THR A 828 -2.71 40.62 -24.42
N ILE A 829 -4.00 40.31 -24.59
CA ILE A 829 -4.58 39.95 -25.87
C ILE A 829 -5.74 40.85 -26.23
N LYS A 830 -5.92 41.09 -27.50
CA LYS A 830 -7.05 41.84 -28.05
C LYS A 830 -8.24 40.91 -28.24
N ILE A 831 -9.37 41.21 -27.61
CA ILE A 831 -10.59 40.42 -27.70
C ILE A 831 -11.73 41.32 -28.20
N SER A 832 -12.24 41.04 -29.40
CA SER A 832 -13.36 41.80 -29.97
C SER A 832 -14.73 41.13 -29.80
N ASP A 833 -14.80 39.79 -30.01
CA ASP A 833 -16.03 38.99 -29.90
C ASP A 833 -15.76 37.70 -29.11
N CYS A 834 -14.94 36.83 -29.70
CA CYS A 834 -14.56 35.57 -29.08
C CYS A 834 -13.14 35.18 -29.51
N THR A 835 -12.38 34.67 -28.54
CA THR A 835 -10.99 34.24 -28.75
C THR A 835 -10.79 32.88 -28.15
N LYS A 836 -10.17 31.95 -28.86
CA LYS A 836 -9.73 30.67 -28.29
C LYS A 836 -8.30 30.83 -27.76
N VAL A 837 -8.09 30.43 -26.54
CA VAL A 837 -6.78 30.36 -25.88
C VAL A 837 -6.47 28.91 -25.60
N THR A 838 -5.30 28.44 -25.99
CA THR A 838 -4.83 27.05 -25.78
C THR A 838 -3.47 27.07 -25.12
N ILE A 839 -3.30 26.28 -24.05
CA ILE A 839 -2.02 26.05 -23.39
C ILE A 839 -1.22 25.05 -24.24
N LEU A 840 -0.03 25.46 -24.68
CA LEU A 840 0.91 24.65 -25.47
C LEU A 840 2.28 24.66 -24.77
N GLY A 841 2.60 23.62 -24.05
CA GLY A 841 3.83 23.56 -23.25
C GLY A 841 3.90 24.72 -22.26
N GLY A 842 4.97 25.52 -22.32
CA GLY A 842 5.19 26.65 -21.42
C GLY A 842 4.58 27.99 -21.87
N ASP A 843 3.67 28.03 -22.90
CA ASP A 843 3.12 29.27 -23.42
C ASP A 843 1.64 29.11 -23.85
N ILE A 844 0.99 30.17 -24.24
CA ILE A 844 -0.38 30.19 -24.75
C ILE A 844 -0.45 30.56 -26.23
N LEU A 845 -1.25 29.79 -26.96
CA LEU A 845 -1.66 30.10 -28.34
C LEU A 845 -3.01 30.82 -28.30
N VAL A 846 -3.12 31.90 -29.07
CA VAL A 846 -4.32 32.73 -29.16
C VAL A 846 -4.85 32.67 -30.60
N GLU A 847 -6.11 32.30 -30.77
CA GLU A 847 -6.78 32.15 -32.05
C GLU A 847 -8.09 32.91 -32.07
N GLU A 848 -8.38 33.63 -33.14
CA GLU A 848 -9.71 34.22 -33.32
C GLU A 848 -10.78 33.12 -33.44
N ALA A 849 -11.86 33.24 -32.67
CA ALA A 849 -12.98 32.32 -32.70
C ALA A 849 -14.29 33.10 -32.92
N LYS A 850 -15.28 32.46 -33.50
CA LYS A 850 -16.60 33.06 -33.66
C LYS A 850 -17.59 32.42 -32.67
N TYR A 851 -18.37 33.22 -31.99
CA TYR A 851 -19.43 32.76 -31.10
C TYR A 851 -20.35 31.71 -31.76
N SER A 852 -20.63 31.85 -33.04
CA SER A 852 -21.42 30.88 -33.80
C SER A 852 -20.81 29.47 -33.87
N GLN A 853 -19.51 29.33 -33.67
CA GLN A 853 -18.84 28.04 -33.65
C GLN A 853 -19.04 27.31 -32.34
N LEU A 854 -19.15 28.05 -31.23
CA LEU A 854 -19.47 27.50 -29.90
C LEU A 854 -20.91 26.92 -29.85
N ARG A 855 -21.86 27.59 -30.50
CA ARG A 855 -23.26 27.18 -30.55
C ARG A 855 -23.47 25.88 -31.34
N LYS A 856 -22.72 25.63 -32.41
CA LYS A 856 -22.80 24.42 -33.22
C LYS A 856 -22.22 23.17 -32.53
N ARG A 857 -21.23 23.33 -31.67
CA ARG A 857 -20.64 22.20 -30.92
C ARG A 857 -21.55 21.65 -29.79
N ASN A 858 -22.38 22.51 -29.21
CA ASN A 858 -23.27 22.15 -28.11
C ASN A 858 -24.62 21.54 -28.52
N THR A 859 -24.96 21.58 -29.81
CA THR A 859 -26.17 20.97 -30.37
C THR A 859 -25.90 19.60 -31.01
N ALA A 860 -24.63 19.12 -31.00
CA ALA A 860 -24.19 17.88 -31.64
C ALA A 860 -23.83 16.76 -30.65
N ASN A 861 -24.31 16.86 -29.39
CA ASN A 861 -24.21 15.77 -28.42
C ASN A 861 -25.56 15.48 -27.79
#